data_7b3323b9bbaba958dc7839bedf84db3d
#
_entry.id   7b3323b9bbaba958dc7839bedf84db3d
#
_cell.length_a   1.000
_cell.length_b   1.000
_cell.length_c   1.000
_cell.angle_alpha   90.00
_cell.angle_beta   90.00
_cell.angle_gamma   90.00
#
_symmetry.space_group_name_H-M   'P 1'
#
loop_
_entity.id
_entity.type
_entity.pdbx_description
1 polymer ?
#
loop_
_entity_poly.entity_id
_entity_poly.type
_entity_poly.pdbx_seq_one_letter_code
_entity_poly.pdbx_strand_id
1 'polypeptide(L)'
;MDIIKALAKELDKQEEHVSNVVTLLDEGNTVPFIARYRKEMHGTMDDQTIRTLADRLQYLRNLEERKKEVLSSIEAQGKLTEELRARIESAETLAAVEDEYRPFKQKRRTRATIAREKGLEPLALLLFAQEKDCPAPEEAAKEYIDEEKGVSSVEEALAGAGDIIAENISDDAAVRGALRDYAMKCGDVCSEAAKKDPEDTVYRNYYKFTCAVKSIPSHRVLALNRGEKEGVLKVWVEVPHDNALELIFRRVVKKPACASTAFVKAAAEDAFDRLIEPSLEREVRAALTETASEGAIGQFALNLRPLLMQPPVKGFVTMGLDPGYRMGCKVAVVDGTGKVLDTAVVYPTHGERQKAEAIRTLSALIKKHQVKHIAIGNGTASRETEQMTVELIASLGKGAGVSYAIVNEAGASVYSASKLAAAEFPEYDVNLRSAVSIARRLQDPLAELVKIDPKSIGVGQYQHDMPEKRLSEALDGVVEDCVNAVGVDVNTASAPLLARVSGLNAGVAANVVKYREENGRFTSRKQILKVPKLGAKAFEQCAGFLRVPESKEVLDNTAVHPESYAAAQKLLSLCGYTEEDVRRGNLGHLMERLHGYGEERAAQACGVGLPTLFDVCAELKRPGRDPRDELPAPVLRTDVMEIKDLKPGMELKGTVRNVIDFGAFVDIGVHQDGLVHISEISDRF
;
A
#
# COMPACT_ATOMS: atom_id res chain seq x y z
N MET A 1 12.38 -21.54 -13.58
CA MET A 1 10.90 -21.31 -13.68
C MET A 1 10.62 -20.40 -14.86
N ASP A 2 9.55 -20.64 -15.62
CA ASP A 2 9.07 -19.70 -16.64
C ASP A 2 8.22 -18.63 -15.94
N ILE A 3 8.83 -17.46 -15.71
CA ILE A 3 8.21 -16.36 -14.96
C ILE A 3 6.94 -15.84 -15.67
N ILE A 4 6.94 -15.79 -17.00
CA ILE A 4 5.78 -15.30 -17.76
C ILE A 4 4.57 -16.21 -17.56
N LYS A 5 4.77 -17.53 -17.66
CA LYS A 5 3.71 -18.51 -17.42
C LYS A 5 3.21 -18.49 -15.98
N ALA A 6 4.12 -18.35 -15.02
CA ALA A 6 3.73 -18.24 -13.61
C ALA A 6 2.85 -17.02 -13.36
N LEU A 7 3.26 -15.85 -13.85
CA LEU A 7 2.49 -14.59 -13.73
C LEU A 7 1.14 -14.67 -14.46
N ALA A 8 1.12 -15.23 -15.68
CA ALA A 8 -0.11 -15.38 -16.45
C ALA A 8 -1.15 -16.22 -15.72
N LYS A 9 -0.69 -17.33 -15.11
CA LYS A 9 -1.54 -18.22 -14.31
C LYS A 9 -2.02 -17.57 -13.01
N GLU A 10 -1.13 -16.88 -12.29
CA GLU A 10 -1.48 -16.20 -11.02
C GLU A 10 -2.48 -15.08 -11.21
N LEU A 11 -2.36 -14.29 -12.29
CA LEU A 11 -3.18 -13.12 -12.57
C LEU A 11 -4.40 -13.42 -13.47
N ASP A 12 -4.55 -14.67 -13.92
CA ASP A 12 -5.59 -15.07 -14.88
C ASP A 12 -5.57 -14.18 -16.15
N LYS A 13 -4.37 -14.05 -16.75
CA LYS A 13 -4.12 -13.24 -17.96
C LYS A 13 -3.43 -14.07 -19.03
N GLN A 14 -3.54 -13.59 -20.29
CA GLN A 14 -2.87 -14.24 -21.42
C GLN A 14 -1.35 -14.03 -21.32
N GLU A 15 -0.57 -15.07 -21.63
CA GLU A 15 0.90 -15.04 -21.60
C GLU A 15 1.47 -13.93 -22.48
N GLU A 16 0.88 -13.68 -23.65
CA GLU A 16 1.29 -12.62 -24.56
C GLU A 16 1.17 -11.23 -23.91
N HIS A 17 0.03 -10.94 -23.28
CA HIS A 17 -0.20 -9.66 -22.60
C HIS A 17 0.76 -9.46 -21.42
N VAL A 18 0.99 -10.52 -20.63
CA VAL A 18 1.95 -10.48 -19.53
C VAL A 18 3.36 -10.24 -20.04
N SER A 19 3.79 -10.96 -21.10
CA SER A 19 5.09 -10.77 -21.73
C SER A 19 5.30 -9.33 -22.23
N ASN A 20 4.28 -8.74 -22.86
CA ASN A 20 4.33 -7.37 -23.33
C ASN A 20 4.49 -6.37 -22.17
N VAL A 21 3.74 -6.56 -21.07
CA VAL A 21 3.88 -5.71 -19.87
C VAL A 21 5.28 -5.83 -19.26
N VAL A 22 5.82 -7.04 -19.14
CA VAL A 22 7.18 -7.27 -18.62
C VAL A 22 8.20 -6.55 -19.50
N THR A 23 8.08 -6.67 -20.82
CA THR A 23 8.98 -5.97 -21.77
C THR A 23 8.90 -4.46 -21.58
N LEU A 24 7.69 -3.90 -21.49
CA LEU A 24 7.49 -2.46 -21.30
C LEU A 24 8.09 -1.98 -19.95
N LEU A 25 7.95 -2.76 -18.87
CA LEU A 25 8.56 -2.45 -17.58
C LEU A 25 10.10 -2.49 -17.65
N ASP A 26 10.67 -3.48 -18.34
CA ASP A 26 12.10 -3.62 -18.55
C ASP A 26 12.71 -2.49 -19.41
N GLU A 27 11.94 -1.95 -20.33
CA GLU A 27 12.26 -0.73 -21.05
C GLU A 27 12.19 0.54 -20.19
N GLY A 28 11.76 0.44 -18.94
CA GLY A 28 11.65 1.55 -17.99
C GLY A 28 10.41 2.41 -18.18
N ASN A 29 9.34 1.86 -18.75
CA ASN A 29 8.05 2.54 -18.79
C ASN A 29 7.38 2.47 -17.41
N THR A 30 6.70 3.54 -17.02
CA THR A 30 5.97 3.63 -15.76
C THR A 30 4.61 2.93 -15.83
N VAL A 31 4.10 2.47 -14.69
CA VAL A 31 2.80 1.81 -14.61
C VAL A 31 1.66 2.68 -15.16
N PRO A 32 1.52 3.97 -14.79
CA PRO A 32 0.47 4.82 -15.34
C PRO A 32 0.56 4.98 -16.86
N PHE A 33 1.76 5.09 -17.41
CA PHE A 33 1.95 5.20 -18.85
C PHE A 33 1.53 3.92 -19.58
N ILE A 34 1.94 2.75 -19.10
CA ILE A 34 1.54 1.46 -19.66
C ILE A 34 0.02 1.33 -19.61
N ALA A 35 -0.59 1.52 -18.44
CA ALA A 35 -2.03 1.38 -18.25
C ALA A 35 -2.86 2.29 -19.16
N ARG A 36 -2.40 3.52 -19.39
CA ARG A 36 -3.14 4.51 -20.18
C ARG A 36 -2.87 4.44 -21.67
N TYR A 37 -1.61 4.25 -22.10
CA TYR A 37 -1.18 4.46 -23.47
C TYR A 37 -0.71 3.21 -24.22
N ARG A 38 -0.75 2.03 -23.59
CA ARG A 38 -0.33 0.76 -24.21
C ARG A 38 -1.40 -0.34 -24.08
N LYS A 39 -2.69 0.05 -24.09
CA LYS A 39 -3.85 -0.83 -23.84
C LYS A 39 -3.92 -2.05 -24.74
N GLU A 40 -3.58 -1.89 -26.00
CA GLU A 40 -3.55 -2.99 -26.97
C GLU A 40 -2.51 -4.06 -26.61
N MET A 41 -1.40 -3.64 -25.99
CA MET A 41 -0.30 -4.56 -25.65
C MET A 41 -0.60 -5.37 -24.40
N HIS A 42 -1.33 -4.81 -23.43
CA HIS A 42 -1.61 -5.47 -22.15
C HIS A 42 -3.05 -5.98 -21.99
N GLY A 43 -3.84 -6.00 -23.07
CA GLY A 43 -5.20 -6.56 -23.02
C GLY A 43 -6.12 -5.83 -22.04
N THR A 44 -6.03 -4.49 -21.95
CA THR A 44 -6.84 -3.62 -21.10
C THR A 44 -6.76 -3.90 -19.60
N MET A 45 -5.61 -4.40 -19.10
CA MET A 45 -5.35 -4.47 -17.65
C MET A 45 -5.43 -3.07 -17.04
N ASP A 46 -6.02 -2.97 -15.85
CA ASP A 46 -6.02 -1.73 -15.09
C ASP A 46 -4.65 -1.46 -14.42
N ASP A 47 -4.48 -0.25 -13.89
CA ASP A 47 -3.28 0.20 -13.20
C ASP A 47 -2.93 -0.69 -12.00
N GLN A 48 -3.94 -1.13 -11.24
CA GLN A 48 -3.78 -2.02 -10.09
C GLN A 48 -3.25 -3.40 -10.51
N THR A 49 -3.78 -3.97 -11.57
CA THR A 49 -3.33 -5.28 -12.10
C THR A 49 -1.88 -5.19 -12.60
N ILE A 50 -1.53 -4.12 -13.33
CA ILE A 50 -0.15 -3.92 -13.82
C ILE A 50 0.81 -3.71 -12.66
N ARG A 51 0.41 -3.00 -11.60
CA ARG A 51 1.20 -2.80 -10.39
C ARG A 51 1.43 -4.12 -9.65
N THR A 52 0.38 -4.91 -9.48
CA THR A 52 0.47 -6.27 -8.92
C THR A 52 1.40 -7.17 -9.73
N LEU A 53 1.32 -7.09 -11.06
CA LEU A 53 2.22 -7.81 -11.96
C LEU A 53 3.69 -7.37 -11.76
N ALA A 54 3.95 -6.08 -11.65
CA ALA A 54 5.29 -5.55 -11.43
C ALA A 54 5.88 -6.00 -10.09
N ASP A 55 5.10 -5.93 -8.99
CA ASP A 55 5.51 -6.40 -7.66
C ASP A 55 5.80 -7.91 -7.69
N ARG A 56 4.93 -8.69 -8.33
CA ARG A 56 5.07 -10.13 -8.42
C ARG A 56 6.22 -10.57 -9.31
N LEU A 57 6.47 -9.85 -10.41
CA LEU A 57 7.63 -10.02 -11.28
C LEU A 57 8.93 -9.86 -10.49
N GLN A 58 9.02 -8.80 -9.68
CA GLN A 58 10.20 -8.56 -8.86
C GLN A 58 10.43 -9.68 -7.83
N TYR A 59 9.35 -10.16 -7.20
CA TYR A 59 9.44 -11.30 -6.28
C TYR A 59 9.97 -12.57 -6.99
N LEU A 60 9.43 -12.90 -8.15
CA LEU A 60 9.84 -14.09 -8.90
C LEU A 60 11.29 -13.99 -9.42
N ARG A 61 11.72 -12.79 -9.81
CA ARG A 61 13.13 -12.54 -10.18
C ARG A 61 14.07 -12.73 -9.00
N ASN A 62 13.72 -12.19 -7.84
CA ASN A 62 14.49 -12.38 -6.61
C ASN A 62 14.55 -13.86 -6.21
N LEU A 63 13.44 -14.60 -6.39
CA LEU A 63 13.42 -16.05 -6.15
C LEU A 63 14.36 -16.80 -7.08
N GLU A 64 14.35 -16.50 -8.39
CA GLU A 64 15.25 -17.15 -9.36
C GLU A 64 16.73 -16.78 -9.13
N GLU A 65 17.01 -15.55 -8.74
CA GLU A 65 18.35 -15.11 -8.33
C GLU A 65 18.81 -15.89 -7.09
N ARG A 66 17.93 -16.01 -6.08
CA ARG A 66 18.23 -16.78 -4.87
C ARG A 66 18.48 -18.25 -5.13
N LYS A 67 17.73 -18.88 -6.03
CA LYS A 67 18.00 -20.26 -6.47
C LYS A 67 19.40 -20.40 -7.06
N LYS A 68 19.82 -19.47 -7.93
CA LYS A 68 21.17 -19.47 -8.53
C LYS A 68 22.26 -19.35 -7.48
N GLU A 69 22.11 -18.44 -6.51
CA GLU A 69 23.04 -18.29 -5.41
C GLU A 69 23.19 -19.57 -4.59
N VAL A 70 22.04 -20.18 -4.25
CA VAL A 70 21.99 -21.42 -3.46
C VAL A 70 22.67 -22.57 -4.22
N LEU A 71 22.33 -22.77 -5.50
CA LEU A 71 22.96 -23.78 -6.34
C LEU A 71 24.48 -23.60 -6.43
N SER A 72 24.94 -22.38 -6.69
CA SER A 72 26.36 -22.07 -6.73
C SER A 72 27.06 -22.32 -5.40
N SER A 73 26.42 -21.99 -4.28
CA SER A 73 26.98 -22.24 -2.94
C SER A 73 27.12 -23.72 -2.63
N ILE A 74 26.15 -24.56 -3.02
CA ILE A 74 26.16 -26.01 -2.81
C ILE A 74 27.19 -26.67 -3.75
N GLU A 75 27.27 -26.20 -4.99
CA GLU A 75 28.25 -26.67 -5.98
C GLU A 75 29.70 -26.40 -5.54
N ALA A 76 29.95 -25.22 -5.00
CA ALA A 76 31.25 -24.86 -4.41
C ALA A 76 31.65 -25.78 -3.24
N GLN A 77 30.70 -26.39 -2.54
CA GLN A 77 30.92 -27.40 -1.50
C GLN A 77 31.11 -28.82 -2.06
N GLY A 78 30.95 -29.03 -3.36
CA GLY A 78 31.03 -30.32 -4.01
C GLY A 78 29.89 -31.29 -3.65
N LYS A 79 28.74 -30.73 -3.19
CA LYS A 79 27.60 -31.52 -2.65
C LYS A 79 26.35 -31.47 -3.53
N LEU A 80 26.42 -30.80 -4.68
CA LEU A 80 25.27 -30.63 -5.56
C LEU A 80 25.02 -31.94 -6.35
N THR A 81 23.84 -32.54 -6.17
CA THR A 81 23.37 -33.69 -6.97
C THR A 81 22.31 -33.21 -7.96
N GLU A 82 22.06 -33.98 -9.03
CA GLU A 82 21.02 -33.70 -10.02
C GLU A 82 19.61 -33.67 -9.40
N GLU A 83 19.35 -34.53 -8.43
CA GLU A 83 18.06 -34.53 -7.71
C GLU A 83 17.86 -33.27 -6.88
N LEU A 84 18.90 -32.83 -6.16
CA LEU A 84 18.86 -31.62 -5.35
C LEU A 84 18.71 -30.37 -6.25
N ARG A 85 19.43 -30.33 -7.38
CA ARG A 85 19.28 -29.28 -8.39
C ARG A 85 17.84 -29.22 -8.86
N ALA A 86 17.23 -30.34 -9.24
CA ALA A 86 15.85 -30.39 -9.72
C ALA A 86 14.85 -29.89 -8.64
N ARG A 87 15.04 -30.27 -7.37
CA ARG A 87 14.19 -29.78 -6.26
C ARG A 87 14.30 -28.28 -6.06
N ILE A 88 15.50 -27.72 -6.04
CA ILE A 88 15.72 -26.28 -5.89
C ILE A 88 15.14 -25.52 -7.10
N GLU A 89 15.36 -26.00 -8.31
CA GLU A 89 14.82 -25.35 -9.53
C GLU A 89 13.30 -25.39 -9.59
N SER A 90 12.66 -26.46 -9.08
CA SER A 90 11.20 -26.59 -9.04
C SER A 90 10.54 -25.86 -7.86
N ALA A 91 11.30 -25.40 -6.88
CA ALA A 91 10.73 -24.69 -5.73
C ALA A 91 9.97 -23.42 -6.15
N GLU A 92 8.74 -23.26 -5.68
CA GLU A 92 7.86 -22.14 -6.02
C GLU A 92 7.92 -21.00 -5.02
N THR A 93 8.55 -21.22 -3.86
CA THR A 93 8.64 -20.24 -2.78
C THR A 93 10.06 -20.11 -2.23
N LEU A 94 10.39 -18.96 -1.69
CA LEU A 94 11.66 -18.71 -1.02
C LEU A 94 11.86 -19.69 0.16
N ALA A 95 10.79 -19.98 0.92
CA ALA A 95 10.85 -20.92 2.05
C ALA A 95 11.28 -22.32 1.61
N ALA A 96 10.75 -22.83 0.47
CA ALA A 96 11.12 -24.11 -0.07
C ALA A 96 12.60 -24.14 -0.51
N VAL A 97 13.11 -23.07 -1.13
CA VAL A 97 14.53 -22.94 -1.49
C VAL A 97 15.41 -22.95 -0.23
N GLU A 98 15.01 -22.20 0.78
CA GLU A 98 15.76 -22.11 2.04
C GLU A 98 15.78 -23.42 2.84
N ASP A 99 14.70 -24.22 2.76
CA ASP A 99 14.65 -25.55 3.37
C ASP A 99 15.63 -26.51 2.67
N GLU A 100 15.67 -26.54 1.34
CA GLU A 100 16.65 -27.34 0.59
C GLU A 100 18.11 -26.91 0.83
N TYR A 101 18.34 -25.62 1.07
CA TYR A 101 19.65 -25.06 1.36
C TYR A 101 20.10 -25.27 2.81
N ARG A 102 19.17 -25.53 3.73
CA ARG A 102 19.43 -25.58 5.18
C ARG A 102 20.55 -26.53 5.61
N PRO A 103 20.66 -27.78 5.10
CA PRO A 103 21.76 -28.69 5.43
C PRO A 103 23.15 -28.18 5.02
N PHE A 104 23.22 -27.26 4.05
CA PHE A 104 24.47 -26.76 3.44
C PHE A 104 24.89 -25.40 3.99
N LYS A 105 24.03 -24.74 4.82
CA LYS A 105 24.36 -23.47 5.47
C LYS A 105 25.46 -23.65 6.49
N GLN A 106 26.40 -22.72 6.51
CA GLN A 106 27.37 -22.66 7.61
C GLN A 106 26.62 -22.42 8.94
N LYS A 107 26.65 -23.41 9.80
CA LYS A 107 26.05 -23.33 11.13
C LYS A 107 27.08 -22.86 12.16
N ARG A 108 26.63 -22.21 13.22
CA ARG A 108 27.43 -22.03 14.44
C ARG A 108 27.67 -23.40 15.06
N ARG A 109 28.70 -23.54 15.91
CA ARG A 109 29.03 -24.80 16.60
C ARG A 109 27.82 -25.31 17.38
N THR A 110 27.17 -26.35 16.84
CA THR A 110 25.97 -27.00 17.42
C THR A 110 26.38 -28.23 18.24
N ARG A 111 25.43 -28.81 19.02
CA ARG A 111 25.66 -30.10 19.71
C ARG A 111 26.01 -31.20 18.69
N ALA A 112 25.31 -31.26 17.57
CA ALA A 112 25.60 -32.21 16.50
C ALA A 112 26.99 -32.01 15.87
N THR A 113 27.43 -30.75 15.70
CA THR A 113 28.79 -30.45 15.21
C THR A 113 29.85 -30.99 16.18
N ILE A 114 29.65 -30.75 17.48
CA ILE A 114 30.53 -31.29 18.53
C ILE A 114 30.54 -32.84 18.52
N ALA A 115 29.38 -33.44 18.36
CA ALA A 115 29.28 -34.89 18.26
C ALA A 115 29.97 -35.48 17.02
N ARG A 116 29.92 -34.77 15.88
CA ARG A 116 30.67 -35.15 14.67
C ARG A 116 32.18 -35.01 14.88
N GLU A 117 32.64 -33.91 15.54
CA GLU A 117 34.05 -33.74 15.91
C GLU A 117 34.56 -34.87 16.81
N LYS A 118 33.69 -35.45 17.66
CA LYS A 118 33.98 -36.59 18.51
C LYS A 118 33.96 -37.96 17.75
N GLY A 119 33.59 -37.94 16.47
CA GLY A 119 33.58 -39.14 15.63
C GLY A 119 32.31 -40.01 15.74
N LEU A 120 31.20 -39.43 16.24
CA LEU A 120 29.94 -40.15 16.47
C LEU A 120 29.00 -40.22 15.25
N GLU A 121 29.39 -39.64 14.11
CA GLU A 121 28.56 -39.64 12.88
C GLU A 121 28.30 -41.05 12.34
N PRO A 122 29.29 -42.01 12.30
CA PRO A 122 29.01 -43.37 11.84
C PRO A 122 27.98 -44.08 12.72
N LEU A 123 28.02 -43.89 14.05
CA LEU A 123 27.03 -44.43 14.98
C LEU A 123 25.63 -43.88 14.70
N ALA A 124 25.53 -42.56 14.50
CA ALA A 124 24.27 -41.92 14.14
C ALA A 124 23.69 -42.48 12.83
N LEU A 125 24.52 -42.62 11.79
CA LEU A 125 24.10 -43.18 10.50
C LEU A 125 23.65 -44.62 10.61
N LEU A 126 24.39 -45.48 11.36
CA LEU A 126 24.03 -46.87 11.62
C LEU A 126 22.65 -47.01 12.26
N LEU A 127 22.40 -46.26 13.35
CA LEU A 127 21.13 -46.29 14.07
C LEU A 127 19.97 -45.71 13.24
N PHE A 128 20.24 -44.66 12.45
CA PHE A 128 19.23 -44.04 11.59
C PHE A 128 18.87 -44.85 10.34
N ALA A 129 19.78 -45.68 9.87
CA ALA A 129 19.53 -46.60 8.73
C ALA A 129 18.44 -47.61 9.03
N GLN A 130 18.29 -48.03 10.31
CA GLN A 130 17.30 -49.03 10.77
C GLN A 130 17.32 -50.33 9.95
N GLU A 131 18.52 -50.89 9.67
CA GLU A 131 18.65 -52.12 8.95
C GLU A 131 18.22 -53.33 9.80
N LYS A 132 17.91 -54.48 9.15
CA LYS A 132 17.38 -55.67 9.87
C LYS A 132 18.33 -56.20 10.93
N ASP A 133 19.62 -56.07 10.69
CA ASP A 133 20.69 -56.58 11.53
C ASP A 133 21.32 -55.49 12.42
N CYS A 134 20.61 -54.34 12.58
CA CYS A 134 21.06 -53.26 13.45
C CYS A 134 21.13 -53.76 14.91
N PRO A 135 22.30 -53.70 15.56
CA PRO A 135 22.43 -54.03 16.99
C PRO A 135 21.61 -53.11 17.85
N ALA A 136 21.40 -53.51 19.12
CA ALA A 136 20.81 -52.64 20.11
C ALA A 136 21.66 -51.36 20.22
N PRO A 137 21.05 -50.16 20.39
CA PRO A 137 21.80 -48.89 20.44
C PRO A 137 22.93 -48.90 21.45
N GLU A 138 22.70 -49.50 22.65
CA GLU A 138 23.68 -49.60 23.71
C GLU A 138 24.87 -50.49 23.32
N GLU A 139 24.62 -51.52 22.49
CA GLU A 139 25.71 -52.38 22.03
C GLU A 139 26.52 -51.70 20.93
N ALA A 140 25.84 -51.08 19.98
CA ALA A 140 26.50 -50.30 18.93
C ALA A 140 27.37 -49.16 19.48
N ALA A 141 26.92 -48.48 20.55
CA ALA A 141 27.61 -47.35 21.11
C ALA A 141 28.93 -47.74 21.84
N LYS A 142 29.10 -49.00 22.28
CA LYS A 142 30.32 -49.44 22.98
C LYS A 142 31.58 -49.31 22.11
N GLU A 143 31.46 -49.43 20.80
CA GLU A 143 32.57 -49.31 19.86
C GLU A 143 33.04 -47.87 19.66
N TYR A 144 32.25 -46.90 20.09
CA TYR A 144 32.50 -45.45 19.92
C TYR A 144 32.91 -44.76 21.21
N ILE A 145 33.21 -45.49 22.28
CA ILE A 145 33.78 -44.96 23.51
C ILE A 145 35.25 -44.61 23.25
N ASP A 146 35.62 -43.34 23.40
CA ASP A 146 36.97 -42.81 23.14
C ASP A 146 37.22 -41.61 24.07
N GLU A 147 37.93 -41.86 25.14
CA GLU A 147 38.24 -40.80 26.16
C GLU A 147 39.10 -39.67 25.59
N GLU A 148 39.96 -39.96 24.61
CA GLU A 148 40.79 -38.94 23.92
C GLU A 148 39.93 -37.94 23.13
N LYS A 149 38.83 -38.44 22.58
CA LYS A 149 37.83 -37.60 21.89
C LYS A 149 36.75 -37.08 22.81
N GLY A 150 36.82 -37.39 24.08
CA GLY A 150 35.86 -36.89 25.09
C GLY A 150 34.52 -37.64 25.04
N VAL A 151 34.55 -38.94 24.75
CA VAL A 151 33.39 -39.85 24.85
C VAL A 151 33.73 -40.93 25.90
N SER A 152 33.29 -40.75 27.13
CA SER A 152 33.67 -41.58 28.26
C SER A 152 32.66 -42.70 28.57
N SER A 153 31.45 -42.63 28.02
CA SER A 153 30.40 -43.62 28.31
C SER A 153 29.49 -43.88 27.12
N VAL A 154 28.73 -44.99 27.17
CA VAL A 154 27.72 -45.40 26.21
C VAL A 154 26.63 -44.29 26.10
N GLU A 155 26.25 -43.70 27.24
CA GLU A 155 25.23 -42.66 27.32
C GLU A 155 25.68 -41.41 26.56
N GLU A 156 26.95 -41.00 26.68
CA GLU A 156 27.53 -39.87 25.96
C GLU A 156 27.61 -40.16 24.47
N ALA A 157 27.97 -41.36 24.04
CA ALA A 157 27.98 -41.76 22.63
C ALA A 157 26.58 -41.75 22.03
N LEU A 158 25.59 -42.24 22.76
CA LEU A 158 24.18 -42.21 22.32
C LEU A 158 23.61 -40.82 22.29
N ALA A 159 23.91 -39.99 23.33
CA ALA A 159 23.46 -38.60 23.32
C ALA A 159 24.00 -37.82 22.11
N GLY A 160 25.29 -37.98 21.80
CA GLY A 160 25.88 -37.35 20.60
C GLY A 160 25.31 -37.90 19.27
N ALA A 161 25.08 -39.21 19.17
CA ALA A 161 24.43 -39.78 17.99
C ALA A 161 22.98 -39.30 17.83
N GLY A 162 22.24 -39.15 18.97
CA GLY A 162 20.90 -38.59 19.00
C GLY A 162 20.86 -37.13 18.54
N ASP A 163 21.82 -36.28 19.01
CA ASP A 163 21.95 -34.89 18.57
C ASP A 163 22.21 -34.78 17.05
N ILE A 164 23.00 -35.68 16.48
CA ILE A 164 23.24 -35.72 15.01
C ILE A 164 21.96 -36.10 14.26
N ILE A 165 21.26 -37.16 14.73
CA ILE A 165 19.98 -37.58 14.12
C ILE A 165 18.94 -36.49 14.21
N ALA A 166 18.80 -35.85 15.36
CA ALA A 166 17.86 -34.73 15.59
C ALA A 166 18.13 -33.57 14.62
N GLU A 167 19.41 -33.20 14.45
CA GLU A 167 19.78 -32.16 13.50
C GLU A 167 19.46 -32.56 12.05
N ASN A 168 19.77 -33.77 11.65
CA ASN A 168 19.47 -34.29 10.30
C ASN A 168 17.95 -34.26 10.02
N ILE A 169 17.12 -34.68 10.98
CA ILE A 169 15.66 -34.61 10.86
C ILE A 169 15.18 -33.16 10.77
N SER A 170 15.74 -32.27 11.58
CA SER A 170 15.35 -30.85 11.57
C SER A 170 15.75 -30.11 10.28
N ASP A 171 16.73 -30.61 9.57
CA ASP A 171 17.20 -30.06 8.29
C ASP A 171 16.53 -30.69 7.08
N ASP A 172 15.73 -31.75 7.26
CA ASP A 172 15.01 -32.40 6.17
C ASP A 172 13.91 -31.50 5.61
N ALA A 173 14.06 -31.06 4.36
CA ALA A 173 13.12 -30.14 3.69
C ALA A 173 11.70 -30.72 3.60
N ALA A 174 11.57 -32.06 3.41
CA ALA A 174 10.26 -32.69 3.32
C ALA A 174 9.56 -32.80 4.68
N VAL A 175 10.30 -32.99 5.77
CA VAL A 175 9.77 -32.92 7.13
C VAL A 175 9.29 -31.51 7.43
N ARG A 176 10.12 -30.50 7.15
CA ARG A 176 9.79 -29.08 7.40
C ARG A 176 8.58 -28.62 6.61
N GLY A 177 8.53 -28.92 5.29
CA GLY A 177 7.40 -28.59 4.44
C GLY A 177 6.09 -29.19 4.95
N ALA A 178 6.10 -30.50 5.30
CA ALA A 178 4.91 -31.16 5.83
C ALA A 178 4.43 -30.58 7.17
N LEU A 179 5.35 -30.22 8.07
CA LEU A 179 5.02 -29.62 9.36
C LEU A 179 4.51 -28.17 9.20
N ARG A 180 5.08 -27.41 8.27
CA ARG A 180 4.59 -26.05 7.94
C ARG A 180 3.16 -26.12 7.40
N ASP A 181 2.89 -26.99 6.44
CA ASP A 181 1.54 -27.20 5.91
C ASP A 181 0.56 -27.63 7.00
N TYR A 182 1.02 -28.52 7.90
CA TYR A 182 0.21 -28.97 9.01
C TYR A 182 -0.08 -27.82 10.00
N ALA A 183 0.92 -27.04 10.41
CA ALA A 183 0.76 -25.90 11.29
C ALA A 183 -0.17 -24.84 10.71
N MET A 184 -0.07 -24.55 9.40
CA MET A 184 -0.97 -23.62 8.72
C MET A 184 -2.44 -24.09 8.68
N LYS A 185 -2.66 -25.40 8.62
CA LYS A 185 -4.01 -25.99 8.55
C LYS A 185 -4.64 -26.27 9.90
N CYS A 186 -3.85 -26.71 10.87
CA CYS A 186 -4.32 -27.28 12.13
C CYS A 186 -3.77 -26.58 13.38
N GLY A 187 -2.86 -25.63 13.24
CA GLY A 187 -2.32 -24.85 14.35
C GLY A 187 -3.29 -23.77 14.85
N ASP A 188 -3.10 -23.36 16.07
CA ASP A 188 -3.85 -22.28 16.73
C ASP A 188 -2.90 -21.15 17.16
N VAL A 189 -3.30 -19.91 16.88
CA VAL A 189 -2.67 -18.72 17.46
C VAL A 189 -3.25 -18.50 18.84
N CYS A 190 -2.39 -18.51 19.84
CA CYS A 190 -2.74 -18.33 21.24
C CYS A 190 -2.15 -17.06 21.80
N SER A 191 -2.85 -16.44 22.75
CA SER A 191 -2.26 -15.36 23.56
C SER A 191 -2.76 -15.32 24.97
N GLU A 192 -1.89 -14.83 25.86
CA GLU A 192 -2.19 -14.58 27.27
C GLU A 192 -1.67 -13.21 27.71
N ALA A 193 -2.19 -12.71 28.84
CA ALA A 193 -1.62 -11.52 29.47
C ALA A 193 -0.19 -11.77 29.94
N ALA A 194 0.72 -10.85 29.64
CA ALA A 194 2.13 -10.98 30.08
C ALA A 194 2.31 -10.91 31.58
N LYS A 195 1.36 -10.28 32.30
CA LYS A 195 1.35 -10.17 33.77
C LYS A 195 0.21 -10.98 34.38
N LYS A 196 0.39 -11.50 35.61
CA LYS A 196 -0.65 -12.27 36.33
C LYS A 196 -1.89 -11.46 36.66
N ASP A 197 -1.75 -10.17 37.00
CA ASP A 197 -2.84 -9.24 37.28
C ASP A 197 -2.77 -8.10 36.27
N PRO A 198 -3.30 -8.30 35.06
CA PRO A 198 -3.25 -7.30 33.99
C PRO A 198 -4.23 -6.15 34.24
N GLU A 199 -3.77 -4.93 34.03
CA GLU A 199 -4.64 -3.77 34.00
C GLU A 199 -5.65 -3.91 32.84
N ASP A 200 -6.84 -3.29 32.97
CA ASP A 200 -7.83 -3.28 31.90
C ASP A 200 -7.35 -2.36 30.75
N THR A 201 -6.94 -2.96 29.67
CA THR A 201 -6.41 -2.28 28.49
C THR A 201 -7.24 -2.61 27.25
N VAL A 202 -6.94 -1.96 26.15
CA VAL A 202 -7.53 -2.27 24.82
C VAL A 202 -7.30 -3.72 24.38
N TYR A 203 -6.34 -4.42 25.01
CA TYR A 203 -6.00 -5.82 24.71
C TYR A 203 -6.76 -6.84 25.56
N ARG A 204 -7.69 -6.43 26.41
CA ARG A 204 -8.43 -7.34 27.32
C ARG A 204 -9.00 -8.57 26.61
N ASN A 205 -9.52 -8.42 25.41
CA ASN A 205 -10.08 -9.53 24.62
C ASN A 205 -9.04 -10.57 24.19
N TYR A 206 -7.75 -10.26 24.34
CA TYR A 206 -6.62 -11.13 23.98
C TYR A 206 -5.89 -11.72 25.19
N TYR A 207 -6.35 -11.48 26.43
CA TYR A 207 -5.71 -12.03 27.65
C TYR A 207 -5.92 -13.53 27.83
N LYS A 208 -6.88 -14.12 27.15
CA LYS A 208 -7.10 -15.55 26.96
C LYS A 208 -7.72 -15.74 25.58
N PHE A 209 -6.88 -15.86 24.59
CA PHE A 209 -7.34 -15.91 23.21
C PHE A 209 -6.75 -17.12 22.49
N THR A 210 -7.59 -17.79 21.72
CA THR A 210 -7.19 -18.87 20.84
C THR A 210 -8.00 -18.76 19.54
N CYS A 211 -7.32 -18.89 18.41
CA CYS A 211 -7.94 -18.86 17.10
C CYS A 211 -7.13 -19.69 16.10
N ALA A 212 -7.81 -20.47 15.27
CA ALA A 212 -7.13 -21.29 14.29
C ALA A 212 -6.34 -20.42 13.28
N VAL A 213 -5.09 -20.83 13.02
CA VAL A 213 -4.16 -20.13 12.09
C VAL A 213 -4.83 -19.86 10.74
N LYS A 214 -5.52 -20.84 10.17
CA LYS A 214 -6.18 -20.76 8.84
C LYS A 214 -7.30 -19.73 8.74
N SER A 215 -7.85 -19.26 9.86
CA SER A 215 -9.04 -18.41 9.88
C SER A 215 -8.91 -17.14 10.75
N ILE A 216 -7.73 -16.89 11.30
CA ILE A 216 -7.51 -15.67 12.10
C ILE A 216 -7.59 -14.43 11.22
N PRO A 217 -8.46 -13.44 11.53
CA PRO A 217 -8.54 -12.21 10.77
C PRO A 217 -7.29 -11.35 10.90
N SER A 218 -6.91 -10.66 9.80
CA SER A 218 -5.71 -9.82 9.72
C SER A 218 -5.61 -8.79 10.84
N HIS A 219 -6.71 -8.10 11.18
CA HIS A 219 -6.71 -7.10 12.25
C HIS A 219 -6.39 -7.68 13.64
N ARG A 220 -6.73 -8.96 13.89
CA ARG A 220 -6.37 -9.64 15.14
C ARG A 220 -4.89 -10.00 15.18
N VAL A 221 -4.31 -10.45 14.06
CA VAL A 221 -2.86 -10.68 13.97
C VAL A 221 -2.09 -9.40 14.29
N LEU A 222 -2.49 -8.27 13.71
CA LEU A 222 -1.85 -6.97 13.96
C LEU A 222 -2.06 -6.49 15.40
N ALA A 223 -3.24 -6.70 15.98
CA ALA A 223 -3.50 -6.40 17.40
C ALA A 223 -2.62 -7.22 18.34
N LEU A 224 -2.48 -8.52 18.10
CA LEU A 224 -1.63 -9.43 18.88
C LEU A 224 -0.17 -9.01 18.79
N ASN A 225 0.33 -8.72 17.58
CA ASN A 225 1.71 -8.28 17.38
C ASN A 225 2.01 -6.96 18.09
N ARG A 226 1.08 -6.00 18.06
CA ARG A 226 1.23 -4.73 18.79
C ARG A 226 1.21 -4.95 20.30
N GLY A 227 0.25 -5.74 20.82
CA GLY A 227 0.16 -6.04 22.24
C GLY A 227 1.38 -6.77 22.78
N GLU A 228 2.01 -7.64 21.99
CA GLU A 228 3.28 -8.28 22.32
C GLU A 228 4.44 -7.29 22.32
N LYS A 229 4.54 -6.45 21.28
CA LYS A 229 5.56 -5.38 21.19
C LYS A 229 5.50 -4.39 22.35
N GLU A 230 4.29 -4.09 22.83
CA GLU A 230 4.06 -3.25 24.02
C GLU A 230 4.28 -3.99 25.36
N GLY A 231 4.57 -5.29 25.33
CA GLY A 231 4.81 -6.11 26.54
C GLY A 231 3.55 -6.40 27.36
N VAL A 232 2.37 -6.25 26.76
CA VAL A 232 1.06 -6.53 27.39
C VAL A 232 0.63 -7.98 27.19
N LEU A 233 0.97 -8.55 26.05
CA LEU A 233 0.62 -9.92 25.65
C LEU A 233 1.87 -10.78 25.49
N LYS A 234 1.69 -12.09 25.71
CA LYS A 234 2.54 -13.15 25.16
C LYS A 234 1.74 -13.83 24.07
N VAL A 235 2.36 -14.07 22.92
CA VAL A 235 1.72 -14.66 21.75
C VAL A 235 2.56 -15.81 21.22
N TRP A 236 1.92 -16.95 20.96
CA TRP A 236 2.57 -18.12 20.38
C TRP A 236 1.65 -18.87 19.43
N VAL A 237 2.21 -19.80 18.68
CA VAL A 237 1.45 -20.73 17.83
C VAL A 237 1.57 -22.12 18.45
N GLU A 238 0.43 -22.72 18.77
CA GLU A 238 0.33 -24.09 19.27
C GLU A 238 0.00 -25.04 18.11
N VAL A 239 0.81 -26.07 17.96
CA VAL A 239 0.60 -27.11 16.96
C VAL A 239 0.31 -28.42 17.71
N PRO A 240 -0.73 -29.20 17.34
CA PRO A 240 -1.01 -30.47 18.00
C PRO A 240 0.20 -31.41 17.96
N HIS A 241 0.89 -31.54 19.12
CA HIS A 241 2.20 -32.18 19.26
C HIS A 241 2.23 -33.63 18.78
N ASP A 242 1.29 -34.49 19.25
CA ASP A 242 1.27 -35.92 18.92
C ASP A 242 1.12 -36.14 17.42
N ASN A 243 0.27 -35.34 16.78
CA ASN A 243 0.06 -35.43 15.33
C ASN A 243 1.26 -34.93 14.53
N ALA A 244 1.96 -33.89 15.03
CA ALA A 244 3.20 -33.40 14.41
C ALA A 244 4.30 -34.48 14.49
N LEU A 245 4.45 -35.12 15.65
CA LEU A 245 5.37 -36.24 15.82
C LEU A 245 5.00 -37.41 14.90
N GLU A 246 3.72 -37.76 14.77
CA GLU A 246 3.31 -38.80 13.87
C GLU A 246 3.68 -38.55 12.40
N LEU A 247 3.57 -37.27 11.95
CA LEU A 247 4.04 -36.87 10.62
C LEU A 247 5.55 -37.08 10.44
N ILE A 248 6.34 -36.77 11.47
CA ILE A 248 7.78 -37.02 11.45
C ILE A 248 8.05 -38.54 11.44
N PHE A 249 7.41 -39.30 12.34
CA PHE A 249 7.61 -40.73 12.45
C PHE A 249 7.31 -41.49 11.15
N ARG A 250 6.26 -41.11 10.42
CA ARG A 250 5.92 -41.67 9.11
C ARG A 250 7.04 -41.52 8.08
N ARG A 251 7.91 -40.52 8.24
CA ARG A 251 9.03 -40.24 7.32
C ARG A 251 10.34 -40.89 7.78
N VAL A 252 10.61 -40.84 9.10
CA VAL A 252 11.90 -41.26 9.64
C VAL A 252 11.92 -42.72 10.11
N VAL A 253 10.77 -43.30 10.47
CA VAL A 253 10.69 -44.71 10.87
C VAL A 253 10.58 -45.60 9.64
N LYS A 254 11.69 -46.25 9.28
CA LYS A 254 11.77 -47.12 8.11
C LYS A 254 11.26 -48.53 8.41
N LYS A 255 11.56 -49.06 9.61
CA LYS A 255 11.19 -50.41 10.04
C LYS A 255 10.74 -50.39 11.52
N PRO A 256 9.43 -50.55 11.79
CA PRO A 256 8.90 -50.46 13.15
C PRO A 256 9.46 -51.48 14.17
N ALA A 257 9.97 -52.59 13.70
CA ALA A 257 10.50 -53.68 14.52
C ALA A 257 12.04 -53.67 14.66
N CYS A 258 12.74 -52.64 14.19
CA CYS A 258 14.18 -52.53 14.35
C CYS A 258 14.55 -52.12 15.79
N ALA A 259 15.68 -52.67 16.29
CA ALA A 259 16.17 -52.35 17.65
C ALA A 259 16.41 -50.83 17.88
N SER A 260 16.84 -50.12 16.84
CA SER A 260 17.09 -48.66 16.93
C SER A 260 15.83 -47.78 16.76
N THR A 261 14.64 -48.35 16.47
CA THR A 261 13.44 -47.56 16.18
C THR A 261 13.01 -46.67 17.36
N ALA A 262 13.07 -47.20 18.59
CA ALA A 262 12.75 -46.41 19.79
C ALA A 262 13.70 -45.22 19.94
N PHE A 263 15.00 -45.44 19.69
CA PHE A 263 16.03 -44.40 19.74
C PHE A 263 15.82 -43.32 18.68
N VAL A 264 15.51 -43.74 17.45
CA VAL A 264 15.21 -42.77 16.36
C VAL A 264 13.96 -41.95 16.64
N LYS A 265 12.91 -42.57 17.25
CA LYS A 265 11.72 -41.82 17.68
C LYS A 265 12.03 -40.78 18.77
N ALA A 266 12.84 -41.15 19.77
CA ALA A 266 13.27 -40.20 20.81
C ALA A 266 14.11 -39.05 20.24
N ALA A 267 15.00 -39.34 19.28
CA ALA A 267 15.76 -38.29 18.57
C ALA A 267 14.86 -37.41 17.69
N ALA A 268 13.79 -37.97 17.12
CA ALA A 268 12.80 -37.19 16.34
C ALA A 268 11.93 -36.29 17.23
N GLU A 269 11.57 -36.74 18.42
CA GLU A 269 10.89 -35.92 19.44
C GLU A 269 11.78 -34.75 19.87
N ASP A 270 13.05 -35.01 20.23
CA ASP A 270 14.02 -33.93 20.53
C ASP A 270 14.22 -32.97 19.33
N ALA A 271 14.23 -33.50 18.10
CA ALA A 271 14.30 -32.67 16.90
C ALA A 271 13.09 -31.72 16.79
N PHE A 272 11.89 -32.23 17.05
CA PHE A 272 10.69 -31.42 17.03
C PHE A 272 10.72 -30.35 18.12
N ASP A 273 10.81 -30.75 19.36
CA ASP A 273 10.66 -29.83 20.52
C ASP A 273 11.75 -28.75 20.57
N ARG A 274 12.99 -29.14 20.31
CA ARG A 274 14.13 -28.24 20.48
C ARG A 274 14.50 -27.45 19.21
N LEU A 275 14.35 -28.05 18.03
CA LEU A 275 14.88 -27.47 16.79
C LEU A 275 13.81 -27.03 15.81
N ILE A 276 12.72 -27.79 15.66
CA ILE A 276 11.70 -27.54 14.63
C ILE A 276 10.62 -26.60 15.17
N GLU A 277 9.95 -26.95 16.27
CA GLU A 277 8.81 -26.20 16.80
C GLU A 277 9.10 -24.72 16.99
N PRO A 278 10.21 -24.27 17.63
CA PRO A 278 10.50 -22.85 17.80
C PRO A 278 10.78 -22.11 16.48
N SER A 279 11.25 -22.81 15.46
CA SER A 279 11.46 -22.22 14.14
C SER A 279 10.18 -22.20 13.32
N LEU A 280 9.35 -23.23 13.43
CA LEU A 280 8.05 -23.35 12.79
C LEU A 280 7.08 -22.27 13.30
N GLU A 281 7.04 -22.06 14.62
CA GLU A 281 6.28 -20.97 15.22
C GLU A 281 6.64 -19.62 14.61
N ARG A 282 7.94 -19.30 14.52
CA ARG A 282 8.39 -18.04 13.91
C ARG A 282 8.00 -17.93 12.43
N GLU A 283 8.10 -19.03 11.68
CA GLU A 283 7.72 -19.07 10.26
C GLU A 283 6.23 -18.84 10.06
N VAL A 284 5.38 -19.50 10.86
CA VAL A 284 3.91 -19.32 10.80
C VAL A 284 3.53 -17.89 11.21
N ARG A 285 4.11 -17.36 12.29
CA ARG A 285 3.85 -15.99 12.73
C ARG A 285 4.31 -14.96 11.70
N ALA A 286 5.46 -15.19 11.05
CA ALA A 286 5.94 -14.31 9.97
C ALA A 286 4.99 -14.32 8.77
N ALA A 287 4.52 -15.49 8.33
CA ALA A 287 3.57 -15.62 7.23
C ALA A 287 2.23 -14.94 7.54
N LEU A 288 1.70 -15.13 8.75
CA LEU A 288 0.49 -14.44 9.20
C LEU A 288 0.66 -12.92 9.22
N THR A 289 1.81 -12.44 9.71
CA THR A 289 2.12 -11.01 9.78
C THR A 289 2.26 -10.40 8.39
N GLU A 290 2.92 -11.10 7.45
CA GLU A 290 3.05 -10.67 6.05
C GLU A 290 1.67 -10.56 5.39
N THR A 291 0.85 -11.61 5.49
CA THR A 291 -0.52 -11.61 4.94
C THR A 291 -1.38 -10.50 5.54
N ALA A 292 -1.32 -10.32 6.87
CA ALA A 292 -2.07 -9.27 7.56
C ALA A 292 -1.60 -7.86 7.18
N SER A 293 -0.30 -7.68 6.99
CA SER A 293 0.29 -6.39 6.59
C SER A 293 -0.09 -6.03 5.16
N GLU A 294 0.00 -6.95 4.21
CA GLU A 294 -0.41 -6.70 2.82
C GLU A 294 -1.91 -6.37 2.73
N GLY A 295 -2.76 -7.11 3.46
CA GLY A 295 -4.19 -6.80 3.52
C GLY A 295 -4.47 -5.41 4.10
N ALA A 296 -3.78 -5.02 5.17
CA ALA A 296 -3.92 -3.70 5.78
C ALA A 296 -3.41 -2.58 4.85
N ILE A 297 -2.26 -2.77 4.20
CA ILE A 297 -1.69 -1.81 3.23
C ILE A 297 -2.66 -1.61 2.06
N GLY A 298 -3.25 -2.69 1.54
CA GLY A 298 -4.29 -2.60 0.51
C GLY A 298 -5.49 -1.76 0.96
N GLN A 299 -5.94 -1.95 2.20
CA GLN A 299 -7.03 -1.15 2.78
C GLN A 299 -6.63 0.33 2.95
N PHE A 300 -5.38 0.61 3.34
CA PHE A 300 -4.89 2.00 3.44
C PHE A 300 -4.84 2.68 2.07
N ALA A 301 -4.44 1.95 1.02
CA ALA A 301 -4.49 2.43 -0.35
C ALA A 301 -5.92 2.80 -0.79
N LEU A 302 -6.90 1.94 -0.46
CA LEU A 302 -8.31 2.20 -0.71
C LEU A 302 -8.84 3.42 0.05
N ASN A 303 -8.39 3.64 1.27
CA ASN A 303 -8.78 4.80 2.08
C ASN A 303 -8.10 6.11 1.64
N LEU A 304 -6.87 6.05 1.11
CA LEU A 304 -6.13 7.22 0.64
C LEU A 304 -6.74 7.79 -0.67
N ARG A 305 -7.11 6.93 -1.61
CA ARG A 305 -7.62 7.34 -2.92
C ARG A 305 -8.80 8.31 -2.86
N PRO A 306 -9.87 8.10 -2.06
CA PRO A 306 -10.98 9.04 -1.94
C PRO A 306 -10.57 10.40 -1.36
N LEU A 307 -9.58 10.45 -0.47
CA LEU A 307 -9.08 11.71 0.08
C LEU A 307 -8.39 12.56 -1.00
N LEU A 308 -7.60 11.91 -1.87
CA LEU A 308 -6.91 12.57 -2.98
C LEU A 308 -7.88 12.98 -4.10
N MET A 309 -8.90 12.16 -4.35
CA MET A 309 -9.86 12.34 -5.45
C MET A 309 -11.09 13.16 -5.06
N GLN A 310 -11.11 13.80 -3.89
CA GLN A 310 -12.20 14.72 -3.55
C GLN A 310 -12.33 15.82 -4.59
N PRO A 311 -13.58 16.13 -5.04
CA PRO A 311 -13.83 17.23 -5.96
C PRO A 311 -13.33 18.57 -5.40
N PRO A 312 -12.60 19.34 -6.18
CA PRO A 312 -12.07 20.63 -5.77
C PRO A 312 -13.14 21.72 -5.77
N VAL A 313 -13.04 22.68 -4.85
CA VAL A 313 -13.87 23.90 -4.82
C VAL A 313 -13.04 25.06 -5.36
N LYS A 314 -12.81 25.09 -6.68
CA LYS A 314 -11.89 26.03 -7.36
C LYS A 314 -12.50 27.42 -7.56
N GLY A 315 -11.62 28.44 -7.61
CA GLY A 315 -11.96 29.78 -8.08
C GLY A 315 -12.58 30.70 -7.04
N PHE A 316 -12.74 30.25 -5.78
CA PHE A 316 -13.33 31.07 -4.72
C PHE A 316 -12.31 31.45 -3.66
N VAL A 317 -12.48 32.66 -3.10
CA VAL A 317 -11.73 33.08 -1.91
C VAL A 317 -12.17 32.22 -0.74
N THR A 318 -11.22 31.54 -0.10
CA THR A 318 -11.45 30.58 0.96
C THR A 318 -10.73 30.99 2.24
N MET A 319 -11.40 30.85 3.38
CA MET A 319 -10.82 31.07 4.70
C MET A 319 -10.53 29.70 5.34
N GLY A 320 -9.29 29.43 5.73
CA GLY A 320 -8.91 28.25 6.49
C GLY A 320 -8.86 28.54 7.98
N LEU A 321 -9.45 27.68 8.76
CA LEU A 321 -9.44 27.69 10.23
C LEU A 321 -8.71 26.44 10.72
N ASP A 322 -7.61 26.64 11.43
CA ASP A 322 -6.88 25.59 12.15
C ASP A 322 -7.22 25.68 13.64
N PRO A 323 -8.13 24.81 14.14
CA PRO A 323 -8.64 24.88 15.49
C PRO A 323 -7.59 24.58 16.56
N GLY A 324 -7.68 25.21 17.72
CA GLY A 324 -6.81 24.93 18.85
C GLY A 324 -7.27 25.58 20.16
N TYR A 325 -7.19 24.82 21.26
CA TYR A 325 -7.62 25.33 22.58
C TYR A 325 -6.66 26.37 23.15
N ARG A 326 -5.38 26.05 23.30
CA ARG A 326 -4.42 26.90 24.03
C ARG A 326 -3.91 28.07 23.22
N MET A 327 -3.53 27.82 21.98
CA MET A 327 -2.87 28.80 21.11
C MET A 327 -3.87 29.51 20.19
N GLY A 328 -5.17 29.34 20.43
CA GLY A 328 -6.23 29.87 19.61
C GLY A 328 -6.36 29.20 18.23
N CYS A 329 -7.40 29.59 17.50
CA CYS A 329 -7.65 29.16 16.12
C CYS A 329 -6.86 30.07 15.16
N LYS A 330 -6.03 29.48 14.32
CA LYS A 330 -5.28 30.20 13.28
C LYS A 330 -6.14 30.33 12.03
N VAL A 331 -6.05 31.49 11.44
CA VAL A 331 -6.89 31.89 10.31
C VAL A 331 -5.99 32.28 9.14
N ALA A 332 -6.27 31.77 7.97
CA ALA A 332 -5.66 32.22 6.73
C ALA A 332 -6.74 32.41 5.66
N VAL A 333 -6.68 33.53 4.95
CA VAL A 333 -7.54 33.79 3.80
C VAL A 333 -6.70 33.64 2.55
N VAL A 334 -7.17 32.82 1.62
CA VAL A 334 -6.50 32.60 0.34
C VAL A 334 -7.42 32.96 -0.82
N ASP A 335 -6.85 33.48 -1.89
CA ASP A 335 -7.61 33.79 -3.10
C ASP A 335 -7.96 32.52 -3.89
N GLY A 336 -8.67 32.62 -5.00
CA GLY A 336 -9.07 31.48 -5.83
C GLY A 336 -7.92 30.71 -6.46
N THR A 337 -6.67 31.20 -6.37
CA THR A 337 -5.44 30.51 -6.83
C THR A 337 -4.62 29.93 -5.68
N GLY A 338 -5.09 30.09 -4.44
CA GLY A 338 -4.39 29.62 -3.23
C GLY A 338 -3.31 30.57 -2.70
N LYS A 339 -3.21 31.81 -3.24
CA LYS A 339 -2.32 32.86 -2.70
C LYS A 339 -2.88 33.44 -1.40
N VAL A 340 -2.04 33.56 -0.38
CA VAL A 340 -2.45 34.14 0.90
C VAL A 340 -2.72 35.62 0.76
N LEU A 341 -3.90 36.04 1.21
CA LEU A 341 -4.35 37.46 1.23
C LEU A 341 -4.23 38.09 2.60
N ASP A 342 -4.55 37.32 3.66
CA ASP A 342 -4.56 37.83 5.03
C ASP A 342 -4.45 36.68 6.03
N THR A 343 -4.02 36.96 7.25
CA THR A 343 -3.91 36.01 8.35
C THR A 343 -4.36 36.63 9.67
N ALA A 344 -4.87 35.82 10.59
CA ALA A 344 -5.24 36.23 11.93
C ALA A 344 -5.14 35.07 12.93
N VAL A 345 -5.23 35.38 14.22
CA VAL A 345 -5.41 34.41 15.30
C VAL A 345 -6.61 34.82 16.12
N VAL A 346 -7.54 33.91 16.35
CA VAL A 346 -8.77 34.16 17.14
C VAL A 346 -8.92 33.09 18.23
N TYR A 347 -9.67 33.42 19.28
CA TYR A 347 -9.79 32.59 20.48
C TYR A 347 -11.25 32.20 20.78
N PRO A 348 -11.88 31.34 19.97
CA PRO A 348 -13.30 31.01 20.14
C PRO A 348 -13.64 30.25 21.43
N THR A 349 -12.65 29.59 22.03
CA THR A 349 -12.81 28.70 23.20
C THR A 349 -12.48 29.36 24.53
N HIS A 350 -12.06 30.63 24.55
CA HIS A 350 -11.60 31.32 25.74
C HIS A 350 -12.69 32.23 26.39
N GLY A 351 -13.96 31.86 26.22
CA GLY A 351 -15.13 32.55 26.81
C GLY A 351 -15.87 33.46 25.81
N GLU A 352 -17.11 33.83 26.17
CA GLU A 352 -18.05 34.50 25.28
C GLU A 352 -17.54 35.88 24.73
N ARG A 353 -16.77 36.60 25.53
CA ARG A 353 -16.18 37.87 25.07
C ARG A 353 -15.20 37.68 23.93
N GLN A 354 -14.31 36.69 24.04
CA GLN A 354 -13.30 36.39 23.03
C GLN A 354 -13.93 35.73 21.80
N LYS A 355 -14.95 34.90 21.99
CA LYS A 355 -15.76 34.37 20.91
C LYS A 355 -16.44 35.49 20.09
N ALA A 356 -17.05 36.47 20.75
CA ALA A 356 -17.64 37.63 20.09
C ALA A 356 -16.61 38.50 19.36
N GLU A 357 -15.38 38.61 19.88
CA GLU A 357 -14.27 39.29 19.20
C GLU A 357 -13.80 38.48 17.97
N ALA A 358 -13.71 37.16 18.08
CA ALA A 358 -13.40 36.25 16.97
C ALA A 358 -14.42 36.42 15.83
N ILE A 359 -15.72 36.42 16.13
CA ILE A 359 -16.79 36.64 15.14
C ILE A 359 -16.64 37.99 14.45
N ARG A 360 -16.33 39.07 15.19
CA ARG A 360 -16.11 40.39 14.58
C ARG A 360 -14.90 40.39 13.64
N THR A 361 -13.78 39.81 14.06
CA THR A 361 -12.57 39.72 13.26
C THR A 361 -12.81 38.97 11.98
N LEU A 362 -13.43 37.75 12.07
CA LEU A 362 -13.73 36.93 10.92
C LEU A 362 -14.74 37.57 9.98
N SER A 363 -15.78 38.27 10.52
CA SER A 363 -16.74 39.05 9.72
C SER A 363 -16.05 40.16 8.91
N ALA A 364 -15.08 40.85 9.51
CA ALA A 364 -14.32 41.89 8.82
C ALA A 364 -13.47 41.31 7.68
N LEU A 365 -12.79 40.18 7.91
CA LEU A 365 -12.02 39.49 6.88
C LEU A 365 -12.89 38.96 5.73
N ILE A 366 -14.06 38.39 6.05
CA ILE A 366 -15.03 37.90 5.04
C ILE A 366 -15.48 39.05 4.14
N LYS A 367 -15.86 40.18 4.72
CA LYS A 367 -16.29 41.36 3.97
C LYS A 367 -15.17 41.98 3.15
N LYS A 368 -13.95 42.07 3.72
CA LYS A 368 -12.77 42.66 3.08
C LYS A 368 -12.36 41.88 1.83
N HIS A 369 -12.32 40.54 1.93
CA HIS A 369 -11.79 39.67 0.88
C HIS A 369 -12.88 38.95 0.08
N GLN A 370 -14.16 39.19 0.36
CA GLN A 370 -15.28 38.49 -0.32
C GLN A 370 -15.21 36.99 -0.19
N VAL A 371 -14.87 36.47 1.00
CA VAL A 371 -14.77 35.03 1.28
C VAL A 371 -16.12 34.34 1.00
N LYS A 372 -16.08 33.22 0.29
CA LYS A 372 -17.26 32.42 -0.04
C LYS A 372 -17.31 31.11 0.75
N HIS A 373 -16.15 30.53 1.05
CA HIS A 373 -16.09 29.25 1.75
C HIS A 373 -15.14 29.33 2.95
N ILE A 374 -15.51 28.63 4.03
CA ILE A 374 -14.71 28.48 5.23
C ILE A 374 -14.34 27.00 5.35
N ALA A 375 -13.07 26.69 5.38
CA ALA A 375 -12.52 25.35 5.61
C ALA A 375 -12.12 25.22 7.07
N ILE A 376 -12.69 24.28 7.81
CA ILE A 376 -12.40 24.07 9.23
C ILE A 376 -11.68 22.73 9.35
N GLY A 377 -10.46 22.71 9.94
CA GLY A 377 -9.75 21.49 10.26
C GLY A 377 -10.53 20.60 11.24
N ASN A 378 -10.47 19.29 11.07
CA ASN A 378 -11.23 18.33 11.88
C ASN A 378 -10.49 17.86 13.16
N GLY A 379 -9.48 18.59 13.60
CA GLY A 379 -8.70 18.25 14.80
C GLY A 379 -9.31 18.76 16.11
N THR A 380 -8.42 18.96 17.08
CA THR A 380 -8.78 19.40 18.42
C THR A 380 -9.47 20.77 18.39
N ALA A 381 -10.60 20.96 19.12
CA ALA A 381 -11.43 22.16 19.12
C ALA A 381 -12.20 22.46 17.81
N SER A 382 -12.29 21.48 16.91
CA SER A 382 -13.04 21.63 15.65
C SER A 382 -14.53 21.94 15.89
N ARG A 383 -15.15 21.29 16.89
CA ARG A 383 -16.57 21.48 17.22
C ARG A 383 -16.89 22.90 17.68
N GLU A 384 -16.09 23.43 18.59
CA GLU A 384 -16.28 24.79 19.12
C GLU A 384 -16.05 25.82 18.00
N THR A 385 -15.08 25.55 17.13
CA THR A 385 -14.82 26.41 15.96
C THR A 385 -15.95 26.32 14.96
N GLU A 386 -16.55 25.16 14.74
CA GLU A 386 -17.72 24.97 13.88
C GLU A 386 -18.93 25.71 14.43
N GLN A 387 -19.24 25.56 15.71
CA GLN A 387 -20.33 26.32 16.37
C GLN A 387 -20.16 27.83 16.24
N MET A 388 -18.95 28.37 16.50
CA MET A 388 -18.64 29.77 16.28
C MET A 388 -18.83 30.18 14.80
N THR A 389 -18.45 29.31 13.85
CA THR A 389 -18.59 29.58 12.42
C THR A 389 -20.06 29.66 11.99
N VAL A 390 -20.94 28.83 12.54
CA VAL A 390 -22.39 28.88 12.29
C VAL A 390 -22.97 30.19 12.83
N GLU A 391 -22.60 30.60 14.05
CA GLU A 391 -23.03 31.90 14.61
C GLU A 391 -22.52 33.06 13.75
N LEU A 392 -21.27 33.00 13.26
CA LEU A 392 -20.70 33.95 12.33
C LEU A 392 -21.53 34.06 11.05
N ILE A 393 -21.83 32.91 10.39
CA ILE A 393 -22.62 32.89 9.15
C ILE A 393 -24.02 33.44 9.39
N ALA A 394 -24.67 33.05 10.50
CA ALA A 394 -25.96 33.63 10.89
C ALA A 394 -25.94 35.13 11.08
N SER A 395 -24.85 35.69 11.68
CA SER A 395 -24.66 37.09 11.88
C SER A 395 -24.48 37.92 10.59
N LEU A 396 -23.96 37.28 9.53
CA LEU A 396 -23.78 37.92 8.22
C LEU A 396 -25.08 38.03 7.41
N GLY A 397 -26.13 37.28 7.79
CA GLY A 397 -27.43 37.29 7.14
C GLY A 397 -27.52 36.36 5.92
N LYS A 398 -28.73 35.92 5.58
CA LYS A 398 -29.02 34.94 4.51
C LYS A 398 -28.51 35.34 3.11
N GLY A 399 -28.19 36.59 2.87
CA GLY A 399 -27.70 37.10 1.57
C GLY A 399 -26.18 37.05 1.41
N ALA A 400 -25.40 36.69 2.43
CA ALA A 400 -23.93 36.70 2.38
C ALA A 400 -23.37 35.60 1.45
N GLY A 401 -24.09 34.50 1.27
CA GLY A 401 -23.68 33.37 0.40
C GLY A 401 -22.37 32.71 0.86
N VAL A 402 -22.13 32.70 2.18
CA VAL A 402 -20.97 32.03 2.80
C VAL A 402 -21.38 30.66 3.30
N SER A 403 -20.59 29.68 3.04
CA SER A 403 -20.75 28.30 3.53
C SER A 403 -19.46 27.77 4.14
N TYR A 404 -19.52 26.69 4.90
CA TYR A 404 -18.35 26.04 5.46
C TYR A 404 -18.28 24.55 5.13
N ALA A 405 -17.11 23.98 5.24
CA ALA A 405 -16.87 22.54 5.19
C ALA A 405 -15.84 22.14 6.25
N ILE A 406 -16.03 20.96 6.81
CA ILE A 406 -15.01 20.31 7.63
C ILE A 406 -14.00 19.65 6.70
N VAL A 407 -12.71 19.97 6.88
CA VAL A 407 -11.61 19.48 6.05
C VAL A 407 -10.73 18.57 6.88
N ASN A 408 -10.36 17.43 6.31
CA ASN A 408 -9.41 16.52 6.95
C ASN A 408 -8.03 17.19 7.05
N GLU A 409 -7.55 17.41 8.27
CA GLU A 409 -6.25 18.06 8.54
C GLU A 409 -5.09 17.08 8.69
N ALA A 410 -5.31 15.74 8.47
CA ALA A 410 -4.26 14.74 8.60
C ALA A 410 -3.00 15.15 7.82
N GLY A 411 -1.84 15.06 8.47
CA GLY A 411 -0.57 15.49 7.89
C GLY A 411 -0.34 16.99 7.74
N ALA A 412 -1.30 17.86 8.09
CA ALA A 412 -1.12 19.32 8.00
C ALA A 412 0.02 19.80 8.90
N SER A 413 0.16 19.23 10.09
CA SER A 413 1.27 19.54 11.01
C SER A 413 2.63 19.11 10.45
N VAL A 414 2.68 17.96 9.73
CA VAL A 414 3.91 17.48 9.08
C VAL A 414 4.29 18.42 7.93
N TYR A 415 3.33 18.80 7.10
CA TYR A 415 3.56 19.78 6.03
C TYR A 415 4.07 21.11 6.60
N SER A 416 3.37 21.68 7.58
CA SER A 416 3.70 23.00 8.12
C SER A 416 5.10 23.09 8.73
N ALA A 417 5.60 21.98 9.30
CA ALA A 417 6.96 21.86 9.83
C ALA A 417 8.02 21.51 8.78
N SER A 418 7.62 21.19 7.54
CA SER A 418 8.52 20.75 6.48
C SER A 418 9.39 21.89 5.91
N LYS A 419 10.53 21.51 5.31
CA LYS A 419 11.38 22.45 4.56
C LYS A 419 10.64 23.08 3.37
N LEU A 420 9.71 22.33 2.77
CA LEU A 420 8.89 22.82 1.66
C LEU A 420 7.99 23.97 2.11
N ALA A 421 7.26 23.79 3.21
CA ALA A 421 6.38 24.83 3.75
C ALA A 421 7.18 26.05 4.25
N ALA A 422 8.39 25.83 4.80
CA ALA A 422 9.27 26.92 5.20
C ALA A 422 9.78 27.72 3.99
N ALA A 423 10.00 27.09 2.86
CA ALA A 423 10.40 27.77 1.61
C ALA A 423 9.20 28.48 0.95
N GLU A 424 7.99 27.89 1.02
CA GLU A 424 6.75 28.47 0.48
C GLU A 424 6.30 29.71 1.27
N PHE A 425 6.49 29.68 2.60
CA PHE A 425 6.04 30.73 3.54
C PHE A 425 7.11 31.04 4.58
N PRO A 426 8.21 31.70 4.19
CA PRO A 426 9.29 32.02 5.13
C PRO A 426 8.86 33.02 6.22
N GLU A 427 7.85 33.86 5.94
CA GLU A 427 7.32 34.87 6.83
C GLU A 427 6.28 34.35 7.85
N TYR A 428 5.74 33.16 7.67
CA TYR A 428 4.71 32.57 8.55
C TYR A 428 5.28 31.54 9.50
N ASP A 429 4.75 31.50 10.70
CA ASP A 429 5.05 30.41 11.64
C ASP A 429 4.39 29.09 11.23
N VAL A 430 4.79 27.99 11.89
CA VAL A 430 4.31 26.64 11.62
C VAL A 430 2.77 26.54 11.69
N ASN A 431 2.15 27.27 12.63
CA ASN A 431 0.70 27.18 12.83
C ASN A 431 -0.07 27.90 11.73
N LEU A 432 0.39 29.05 11.28
CA LEU A 432 -0.24 29.79 10.17
C LEU A 432 -0.13 29.03 8.85
N ARG A 433 0.99 28.33 8.61
CA ARG A 433 1.15 27.47 7.44
C ARG A 433 0.13 26.34 7.41
N SER A 434 -0.25 25.79 8.58
CA SER A 434 -1.30 24.79 8.69
C SER A 434 -2.66 25.35 8.25
N ALA A 435 -3.05 26.53 8.71
CA ALA A 435 -4.29 27.17 8.31
C ALA A 435 -4.36 27.44 6.79
N VAL A 436 -3.23 27.84 6.17
CA VAL A 436 -3.14 27.99 4.71
C VAL A 436 -3.37 26.63 4.01
N SER A 437 -2.75 25.57 4.52
CA SER A 437 -2.92 24.21 3.98
C SER A 437 -4.38 23.76 4.06
N ILE A 438 -5.06 23.99 5.18
CA ILE A 438 -6.49 23.66 5.37
C ILE A 438 -7.36 24.40 4.33
N ALA A 439 -7.13 25.70 4.12
CA ALA A 439 -7.85 26.45 3.09
C ALA A 439 -7.66 25.87 1.68
N ARG A 440 -6.41 25.58 1.32
CA ARG A 440 -6.04 25.04 -0.01
C ARG A 440 -6.54 23.62 -0.22
N ARG A 441 -6.68 22.81 0.84
CA ARG A 441 -7.27 21.45 0.74
C ARG A 441 -8.73 21.48 0.33
N LEU A 442 -9.49 22.52 0.67
CA LEU A 442 -10.84 22.68 0.15
C LEU A 442 -10.82 23.09 -1.32
N GLN A 443 -9.87 23.95 -1.72
CA GLN A 443 -9.75 24.40 -3.11
C GLN A 443 -9.28 23.31 -4.06
N ASP A 444 -8.25 22.56 -3.70
CA ASP A 444 -7.77 21.39 -4.45
C ASP A 444 -7.03 20.42 -3.50
N PRO A 445 -7.73 19.38 -2.99
CA PRO A 445 -7.16 18.40 -2.08
C PRO A 445 -5.93 17.71 -2.64
N LEU A 446 -5.96 17.26 -3.92
CA LEU A 446 -4.86 16.57 -4.54
C LEU A 446 -3.60 17.43 -4.62
N ALA A 447 -3.72 18.67 -5.09
CA ALA A 447 -2.60 19.59 -5.25
C ALA A 447 -1.91 19.93 -3.92
N GLU A 448 -2.63 19.86 -2.81
CA GLU A 448 -2.08 20.13 -1.48
C GLU A 448 -1.56 18.86 -0.79
N LEU A 449 -2.30 17.74 -0.87
CA LEU A 449 -1.91 16.49 -0.20
C LEU A 449 -0.66 15.85 -0.80
N VAL A 450 -0.35 16.06 -2.08
CA VAL A 450 0.90 15.57 -2.70
C VAL A 450 2.17 16.19 -2.10
N LYS A 451 2.05 17.28 -1.36
CA LYS A 451 3.16 17.94 -0.63
C LYS A 451 3.54 17.21 0.65
N ILE A 452 2.75 16.24 1.07
CA ILE A 452 2.89 15.48 2.31
C ILE A 452 3.33 14.06 1.96
N ASP A 453 4.24 13.50 2.76
CA ASP A 453 4.53 12.07 2.68
C ASP A 453 3.23 11.28 2.96
N PRO A 454 2.75 10.42 2.03
CA PRO A 454 1.49 9.71 2.20
C PRO A 454 1.40 8.90 3.50
N LYS A 455 2.53 8.43 4.04
CA LYS A 455 2.59 7.76 5.35
C LYS A 455 2.15 8.65 6.52
N SER A 456 2.23 9.97 6.37
CA SER A 456 1.81 10.94 7.38
C SER A 456 0.33 11.29 7.29
N ILE A 457 -0.38 10.79 6.28
CA ILE A 457 -1.83 10.90 6.16
C ILE A 457 -2.41 9.69 6.90
N GLY A 458 -3.20 9.91 7.96
CA GLY A 458 -3.83 8.84 8.71
C GLY A 458 -4.95 8.20 7.89
N VAL A 459 -4.69 7.00 7.36
CA VAL A 459 -5.62 6.25 6.50
C VAL A 459 -6.06 4.92 7.09
N GLY A 460 -5.56 4.55 8.29
CA GLY A 460 -5.99 3.35 8.96
C GLY A 460 -5.27 3.05 10.27
N GLN A 461 -5.88 2.17 11.05
CA GLN A 461 -5.32 1.64 12.28
C GLN A 461 -4.10 0.75 11.95
N TYR A 462 -3.12 0.66 12.79
CA TYR A 462 -1.87 -0.10 12.60
C TYR A 462 -0.93 0.39 11.49
N GLN A 463 -1.20 1.52 10.85
CA GLN A 463 -0.35 2.07 9.76
C GLN A 463 1.13 2.19 10.18
N HIS A 464 1.42 2.57 11.42
CA HIS A 464 2.79 2.70 11.95
C HIS A 464 3.47 1.37 12.33
N ASP A 465 2.76 0.25 12.27
CA ASP A 465 3.31 -1.09 12.51
C ASP A 465 3.68 -1.82 11.22
N MET A 466 3.35 -1.25 10.08
CA MET A 466 3.61 -1.84 8.77
C MET A 466 5.09 -1.74 8.38
N PRO A 467 5.59 -2.66 7.52
CA PRO A 467 6.90 -2.53 6.90
C PRO A 467 7.00 -1.22 6.13
N GLU A 468 7.88 -0.32 6.59
CA GLU A 468 7.92 1.08 6.11
C GLU A 468 8.12 1.20 4.60
N LYS A 469 9.01 0.40 4.03
CA LYS A 469 9.30 0.42 2.59
C LYS A 469 8.07 0.02 1.78
N ARG A 470 7.43 -1.10 2.15
CA ARG A 470 6.26 -1.62 1.44
C ARG A 470 5.06 -0.67 1.53
N LEU A 471 4.83 -0.11 2.72
CA LEU A 471 3.80 0.91 2.93
C LEU A 471 4.04 2.14 2.04
N SER A 472 5.28 2.64 1.99
CA SER A 472 5.63 3.80 1.16
C SER A 472 5.37 3.52 -0.31
N GLU A 473 5.86 2.38 -0.83
CA GLU A 473 5.68 1.98 -2.24
C GLU A 473 4.20 1.91 -2.62
N ALA A 474 3.36 1.31 -1.78
CA ALA A 474 1.92 1.18 -2.02
C ALA A 474 1.21 2.54 -2.03
N LEU A 475 1.45 3.38 -1.00
CA LEU A 475 0.79 4.67 -0.90
C LEU A 475 1.29 5.68 -1.94
N ASP A 476 2.60 5.68 -2.26
CA ASP A 476 3.16 6.50 -3.35
C ASP A 476 2.55 6.11 -4.71
N GLY A 477 2.30 4.82 -4.93
CA GLY A 477 1.60 4.32 -6.11
C GLY A 477 0.20 4.90 -6.24
N VAL A 478 -0.58 4.95 -5.15
CA VAL A 478 -1.92 5.56 -5.16
C VAL A 478 -1.86 7.04 -5.51
N VAL A 479 -0.89 7.77 -4.95
CA VAL A 479 -0.71 9.21 -5.28
C VAL A 479 -0.38 9.40 -6.75
N GLU A 480 0.55 8.60 -7.29
CA GLU A 480 0.92 8.63 -8.69
C GLU A 480 -0.28 8.34 -9.61
N ASP A 481 -1.05 7.30 -9.31
CA ASP A 481 -2.23 6.92 -10.09
C ASP A 481 -3.29 8.03 -10.07
N CYS A 482 -3.56 8.65 -8.92
CA CYS A 482 -4.51 9.76 -8.81
C CYS A 482 -4.06 11.00 -9.62
N VAL A 483 -2.78 11.38 -9.51
CA VAL A 483 -2.23 12.55 -10.22
C VAL A 483 -2.29 12.33 -11.74
N ASN A 484 -1.90 11.16 -12.21
CA ASN A 484 -1.93 10.85 -13.64
C ASN A 484 -3.35 10.66 -14.19
N ALA A 485 -4.30 10.16 -13.38
CA ALA A 485 -5.71 10.09 -13.76
C ALA A 485 -6.36 11.47 -13.93
N VAL A 486 -6.04 12.42 -13.06
CA VAL A 486 -6.55 13.80 -13.12
C VAL A 486 -5.88 14.59 -14.25
N GLY A 487 -4.58 14.39 -14.44
CA GLY A 487 -3.76 15.22 -15.31
C GLY A 487 -3.36 16.54 -14.63
N VAL A 488 -2.28 17.13 -15.10
CA VAL A 488 -1.64 18.26 -14.42
C VAL A 488 -1.42 19.44 -15.38
N ASP A 489 -1.92 20.60 -15.03
CA ASP A 489 -1.62 21.86 -15.74
C ASP A 489 -0.16 22.26 -15.44
N VAL A 490 0.69 22.25 -16.46
CA VAL A 490 2.12 22.54 -16.35
C VAL A 490 2.39 24.02 -15.93
N ASN A 491 1.45 24.91 -16.22
CA ASN A 491 1.58 26.33 -15.94
C ASN A 491 1.25 26.73 -14.48
N THR A 492 0.44 25.92 -13.80
CA THR A 492 -0.03 26.23 -12.44
C THR A 492 0.50 25.25 -11.39
N ALA A 493 0.88 24.05 -11.79
CA ALA A 493 1.28 22.98 -10.87
C ALA A 493 2.53 23.32 -10.06
N SER A 494 2.54 22.91 -8.79
CA SER A 494 3.72 22.97 -7.92
C SER A 494 4.75 21.88 -8.29
N ALA A 495 6.01 22.08 -7.92
CA ALA A 495 7.05 21.07 -8.16
C ALA A 495 6.73 19.71 -7.51
N PRO A 496 6.19 19.61 -6.28
CA PRO A 496 5.75 18.34 -5.71
C PRO A 496 4.66 17.63 -6.54
N LEU A 497 3.69 18.38 -7.08
CA LEU A 497 2.65 17.81 -7.93
C LEU A 497 3.23 17.28 -9.25
N LEU A 498 4.09 18.07 -9.91
CA LEU A 498 4.79 17.66 -11.13
C LEU A 498 5.67 16.42 -10.91
N ALA A 499 6.30 16.27 -9.74
CA ALA A 499 7.14 15.13 -9.42
C ALA A 499 6.36 13.80 -9.30
N ARG A 500 5.04 13.84 -9.22
CA ARG A 500 4.15 12.67 -9.24
C ARG A 500 3.62 12.34 -10.64
N VAL A 501 3.93 13.15 -11.64
CA VAL A 501 3.59 12.86 -13.03
C VAL A 501 4.55 11.79 -13.56
N SER A 502 3.99 10.80 -14.25
CA SER A 502 4.73 9.71 -14.91
C SER A 502 5.95 10.26 -15.68
N GLY A 503 7.10 9.66 -15.47
CA GLY A 503 8.35 10.05 -16.13
C GLY A 503 9.05 11.31 -15.60
N LEU A 504 8.47 12.02 -14.63
CA LEU A 504 9.08 13.19 -14.00
C LEU A 504 9.61 12.83 -12.60
N ASN A 505 10.86 13.18 -12.34
CA ASN A 505 11.41 13.13 -10.98
C ASN A 505 11.44 14.53 -10.36
N ALA A 506 11.72 14.61 -9.05
CA ALA A 506 11.73 15.88 -8.31
C ALA A 506 12.68 16.94 -8.92
N GLY A 507 13.82 16.53 -9.46
CA GLY A 507 14.79 17.44 -10.09
C GLY A 507 14.26 18.03 -11.40
N VAL A 508 13.63 17.21 -12.23
CA VAL A 508 13.00 17.66 -13.48
C VAL A 508 11.77 18.52 -13.19
N ALA A 509 10.95 18.13 -12.21
CA ALA A 509 9.79 18.91 -11.78
C ALA A 509 10.19 20.33 -11.31
N ALA A 510 11.25 20.46 -10.54
CA ALA A 510 11.81 21.76 -10.14
C ALA A 510 12.30 22.57 -11.36
N ASN A 511 12.93 21.91 -12.34
CA ASN A 511 13.36 22.57 -13.58
C ASN A 511 12.18 23.05 -14.43
N VAL A 512 11.04 22.35 -14.45
CA VAL A 512 9.82 22.81 -15.13
C VAL A 512 9.31 24.10 -14.52
N VAL A 513 9.25 24.17 -13.20
CA VAL A 513 8.82 25.40 -12.48
C VAL A 513 9.78 26.54 -12.77
N LYS A 514 11.08 26.31 -12.62
CA LYS A 514 12.10 27.32 -12.90
C LYS A 514 12.05 27.82 -14.37
N TYR A 515 11.88 26.90 -15.31
CA TYR A 515 11.79 27.25 -16.73
C TYR A 515 10.62 28.20 -17.00
N ARG A 516 9.42 27.95 -16.45
CA ARG A 516 8.26 28.83 -16.64
C ARG A 516 8.39 30.18 -15.95
N GLU A 517 9.14 30.25 -14.83
CA GLU A 517 9.44 31.50 -14.14
C GLU A 517 10.41 32.38 -14.96
N GLU A 518 11.38 31.77 -15.60
CA GLU A 518 12.40 32.46 -16.41
C GLU A 518 11.92 32.80 -17.82
N ASN A 519 11.11 31.93 -18.46
CA ASN A 519 10.75 32.03 -19.88
C ASN A 519 9.26 32.33 -20.13
N GLY A 520 8.47 32.48 -19.07
CA GLY A 520 7.03 32.62 -19.15
C GLY A 520 6.27 31.31 -19.29
N ARG A 521 4.95 31.39 -19.45
CA ARG A 521 4.07 30.23 -19.53
C ARG A 521 4.37 29.35 -20.75
N PHE A 522 4.21 28.06 -20.60
CA PHE A 522 4.20 27.12 -21.71
C PHE A 522 2.96 27.36 -22.58
N THR A 523 3.17 27.47 -23.90
CA THR A 523 2.11 27.67 -24.89
C THR A 523 1.90 26.43 -25.77
N SER A 524 2.65 25.35 -25.56
CA SER A 524 2.45 24.05 -26.17
C SER A 524 3.16 22.94 -25.39
N ARG A 525 2.68 21.71 -25.49
CA ARG A 525 3.37 20.53 -24.92
C ARG A 525 4.79 20.35 -25.45
N LYS A 526 5.04 20.65 -26.73
CA LYS A 526 6.38 20.54 -27.34
C LYS A 526 7.43 21.43 -26.66
N GLN A 527 7.01 22.55 -26.04
CA GLN A 527 7.93 23.41 -25.32
C GLN A 527 8.53 22.75 -24.06
N ILE A 528 7.84 21.74 -23.49
CA ILE A 528 8.32 21.00 -22.32
C ILE A 528 9.66 20.31 -22.62
N LEU A 529 9.92 19.90 -23.85
CA LEU A 529 11.23 19.37 -24.31
C LEU A 529 12.40 20.36 -24.14
N LYS A 530 12.12 21.65 -23.96
CA LYS A 530 13.17 22.65 -23.71
C LYS A 530 13.60 22.73 -22.24
N VAL A 531 12.90 22.04 -21.36
CA VAL A 531 13.22 22.01 -19.93
C VAL A 531 14.53 21.26 -19.71
N PRO A 532 15.50 21.84 -18.97
CA PRO A 532 16.77 21.18 -18.68
C PRO A 532 16.59 19.82 -17.98
N LYS A 533 17.35 18.82 -18.42
CA LYS A 533 17.34 17.43 -17.95
C LYS A 533 16.05 16.63 -18.26
N LEU A 534 15.12 17.17 -19.03
CA LEU A 534 13.97 16.46 -19.52
C LEU A 534 14.30 15.88 -20.90
N GLY A 535 14.64 14.58 -20.96
CA GLY A 535 14.98 13.89 -22.20
C GLY A 535 13.72 13.38 -22.96
N ALA A 536 13.95 12.87 -24.17
CA ALA A 536 12.87 12.35 -25.02
C ALA A 536 12.04 11.24 -24.33
N LYS A 537 12.69 10.31 -23.62
CA LYS A 537 11.98 9.24 -22.89
C LYS A 537 11.10 9.78 -21.75
N ALA A 538 11.61 10.75 -20.99
CA ALA A 538 10.82 11.40 -19.95
C ALA A 538 9.61 12.17 -20.53
N PHE A 539 9.82 12.84 -21.66
CA PHE A 539 8.74 13.53 -22.40
C PHE A 539 7.68 12.54 -22.87
N GLU A 540 8.07 11.44 -23.49
CA GLU A 540 7.15 10.36 -23.88
C GLU A 540 6.28 9.90 -22.69
N GLN A 541 6.89 9.68 -21.53
CA GLN A 541 6.19 9.21 -20.34
C GLN A 541 5.22 10.26 -19.75
N CYS A 542 5.56 11.55 -19.78
CA CYS A 542 4.79 12.59 -19.11
C CYS A 542 3.82 13.36 -20.00
N ALA A 543 4.07 13.43 -21.32
CA ALA A 543 3.36 14.37 -22.20
C ALA A 543 1.84 14.21 -22.18
N GLY A 544 1.34 12.99 -22.17
CA GLY A 544 -0.11 12.74 -22.14
C GLY A 544 -0.80 13.13 -20.83
N PHE A 545 -0.04 13.23 -19.73
CA PHE A 545 -0.56 13.59 -18.40
C PHE A 545 -0.44 15.08 -18.08
N LEU A 546 0.36 15.83 -18.86
CA LEU A 546 0.50 17.27 -18.72
C LEU A 546 -0.50 18.01 -19.60
N ARG A 547 -1.11 19.06 -19.08
CA ARG A 547 -2.09 19.92 -19.76
C ARG A 547 -1.48 21.28 -20.01
N VAL A 548 -1.80 21.88 -21.17
CA VAL A 548 -1.45 23.26 -21.52
C VAL A 548 -2.72 23.95 -22.02
N PRO A 549 -3.58 24.46 -21.12
CA PRO A 549 -4.87 25.06 -21.50
C PRO A 549 -4.74 26.23 -22.47
N GLU A 550 -3.65 26.97 -22.39
CA GLU A 550 -3.37 28.14 -23.25
C GLU A 550 -2.82 27.78 -24.65
N SER A 551 -2.67 26.49 -24.96
CA SER A 551 -2.12 26.06 -26.25
C SER A 551 -3.06 26.36 -27.41
N LYS A 552 -2.45 26.71 -28.55
CA LYS A 552 -3.17 26.79 -29.82
C LYS A 552 -3.62 25.42 -30.33
N GLU A 553 -2.86 24.39 -30.01
CA GLU A 553 -3.20 22.98 -30.26
C GLU A 553 -4.20 22.52 -29.20
N VAL A 554 -5.44 22.25 -29.60
CA VAL A 554 -6.52 21.89 -28.67
C VAL A 554 -6.24 20.56 -27.95
N LEU A 555 -5.51 19.65 -28.59
CA LEU A 555 -5.15 18.35 -28.03
C LEU A 555 -4.17 18.47 -26.86
N ASP A 556 -3.42 19.56 -26.74
CA ASP A 556 -2.54 19.83 -25.62
C ASP A 556 -3.29 20.01 -24.29
N ASN A 557 -4.59 20.28 -24.34
CA ASN A 557 -5.47 20.33 -23.16
C ASN A 557 -6.34 19.08 -23.00
N THR A 558 -5.91 17.93 -23.52
CA THR A 558 -6.62 16.64 -23.41
C THR A 558 -5.69 15.58 -22.83
N ALA A 559 -6.19 14.38 -22.50
CA ALA A 559 -5.34 13.24 -22.18
C ALA A 559 -4.88 12.45 -23.42
N VAL A 560 -5.14 12.95 -24.64
CA VAL A 560 -4.60 12.33 -25.85
C VAL A 560 -3.08 12.48 -25.87
N HIS A 561 -2.38 11.36 -26.04
CA HIS A 561 -0.92 11.39 -26.14
C HIS A 561 -0.46 12.02 -27.46
N PRO A 562 0.66 12.77 -27.49
CA PRO A 562 1.15 13.39 -28.74
C PRO A 562 1.34 12.40 -29.91
N GLU A 563 1.69 11.15 -29.64
CA GLU A 563 1.78 10.08 -30.64
C GLU A 563 0.45 9.83 -31.37
N SER A 564 -0.67 10.06 -30.68
CA SER A 564 -2.03 9.82 -31.20
C SER A 564 -2.69 11.08 -31.78
N TYR A 565 -1.99 12.22 -31.89
CA TYR A 565 -2.58 13.46 -32.45
C TYR A 565 -3.03 13.28 -33.88
N ALA A 566 -2.20 12.64 -34.72
CA ALA A 566 -2.58 12.36 -36.13
C ALA A 566 -3.82 11.46 -36.20
N ALA A 567 -3.94 10.47 -35.31
CA ALA A 567 -5.12 9.62 -35.25
C ALA A 567 -6.36 10.39 -34.80
N ALA A 568 -6.25 11.27 -33.80
CA ALA A 568 -7.34 12.11 -33.31
C ALA A 568 -7.83 13.09 -34.40
N GLN A 569 -6.92 13.76 -35.11
CA GLN A 569 -7.25 14.65 -36.23
C GLN A 569 -7.90 13.89 -37.39
N LYS A 570 -7.41 12.69 -37.69
CA LYS A 570 -8.01 11.82 -38.69
C LYS A 570 -9.43 11.40 -38.31
N LEU A 571 -9.64 11.01 -37.06
CA LEU A 571 -10.96 10.65 -36.51
C LEU A 571 -11.96 11.81 -36.64
N LEU A 572 -11.57 13.03 -36.24
CA LEU A 572 -12.39 14.23 -36.41
C LEU A 572 -12.79 14.41 -37.84
N SER A 573 -11.84 14.31 -38.78
CA SER A 573 -12.10 14.44 -40.24
C SER A 573 -13.06 13.37 -40.75
N LEU A 574 -12.90 12.10 -40.31
CA LEU A 574 -13.81 11.00 -40.71
C LEU A 574 -15.25 11.21 -40.22
N CYS A 575 -15.40 11.80 -39.05
CA CYS A 575 -16.68 12.11 -38.44
C CYS A 575 -17.23 13.49 -38.87
N GLY A 576 -16.53 14.23 -39.74
CA GLY A 576 -16.95 15.53 -40.23
C GLY A 576 -16.91 16.64 -39.20
N TYR A 577 -15.90 16.60 -38.33
CA TYR A 577 -15.62 17.61 -37.29
C TYR A 577 -14.24 18.24 -37.50
N THR A 578 -14.03 19.39 -36.87
CA THR A 578 -12.80 20.17 -36.89
C THR A 578 -12.27 20.35 -35.44
N GLU A 579 -11.03 20.80 -35.30
CA GLU A 579 -10.48 21.17 -33.99
C GLU A 579 -11.26 22.33 -33.33
N GLU A 580 -11.86 23.19 -34.11
CA GLU A 580 -12.70 24.29 -33.57
C GLU A 580 -14.00 23.75 -32.94
N ASP A 581 -14.56 22.63 -33.47
CA ASP A 581 -15.71 21.96 -32.86
C ASP A 581 -15.34 21.36 -31.49
N VAL A 582 -14.10 20.87 -31.36
CA VAL A 582 -13.57 20.40 -30.08
C VAL A 582 -13.48 21.55 -29.06
N ARG A 583 -12.94 22.72 -29.47
CA ARG A 583 -12.85 23.92 -28.63
C ARG A 583 -14.19 24.41 -28.14
N ARG A 584 -15.21 24.33 -29.04
CA ARG A 584 -16.58 24.75 -28.71
C ARG A 584 -17.40 23.73 -27.97
N GLY A 585 -16.88 22.51 -27.79
CA GLY A 585 -17.63 21.40 -27.18
C GLY A 585 -18.77 20.85 -28.03
N ASN A 586 -18.73 21.07 -29.35
CA ASN A 586 -19.80 20.72 -30.32
C ASN A 586 -19.69 19.28 -30.85
N LEU A 587 -19.28 18.32 -30.04
CA LEU A 587 -19.06 16.91 -30.43
C LEU A 587 -20.17 15.97 -29.96
N GLY A 588 -21.39 16.47 -29.73
CA GLY A 588 -22.50 15.69 -29.18
C GLY A 588 -22.80 14.38 -29.89
N HIS A 589 -22.72 14.37 -31.20
CA HIS A 589 -23.01 13.20 -32.04
C HIS A 589 -21.75 12.45 -32.53
N LEU A 590 -20.58 12.66 -31.91
CA LEU A 590 -19.33 12.03 -32.33
C LEU A 590 -19.44 10.50 -32.34
N MET A 591 -20.01 9.91 -31.29
CA MET A 591 -20.15 8.45 -31.20
C MET A 591 -21.14 7.91 -32.23
N GLU A 592 -22.25 8.57 -32.45
CA GLU A 592 -23.26 8.18 -33.48
C GLU A 592 -22.64 8.16 -34.87
N ARG A 593 -21.86 9.19 -35.21
CA ARG A 593 -21.16 9.27 -36.50
C ARG A 593 -20.06 8.22 -36.64
N LEU A 594 -19.35 7.94 -35.54
CA LEU A 594 -18.37 6.86 -35.49
C LEU A 594 -19.02 5.49 -35.71
N HIS A 595 -20.13 5.20 -35.03
CA HIS A 595 -20.91 3.97 -35.26
C HIS A 595 -21.40 3.88 -36.70
N GLY A 596 -21.89 4.98 -37.27
CA GLY A 596 -22.33 5.06 -38.68
C GLY A 596 -21.20 4.80 -39.67
N TYR A 597 -19.96 5.20 -39.40
CA TYR A 597 -18.78 4.92 -40.22
C TYR A 597 -18.28 3.48 -40.05
N GLY A 598 -18.47 2.89 -38.87
CA GLY A 598 -17.95 1.60 -38.43
C GLY A 598 -16.66 1.72 -37.64
N GLU A 599 -16.71 1.30 -36.39
CA GLU A 599 -15.64 1.48 -35.39
C GLU A 599 -14.33 0.83 -35.81
N GLU A 600 -14.38 -0.45 -36.27
CA GLU A 600 -13.18 -1.18 -36.74
C GLU A 600 -12.54 -0.50 -37.97
N ARG A 601 -13.37 -0.02 -38.89
CA ARG A 601 -12.89 0.70 -40.07
C ARG A 601 -12.26 2.04 -39.69
N ALA A 602 -12.82 2.72 -38.71
CA ALA A 602 -12.28 3.96 -38.18
C ALA A 602 -10.95 3.72 -37.47
N ALA A 603 -10.85 2.68 -36.61
CA ALA A 603 -9.62 2.29 -35.93
C ALA A 603 -8.49 1.98 -36.92
N GLN A 604 -8.79 1.18 -37.96
CA GLN A 604 -7.85 0.86 -39.03
C GLN A 604 -7.43 2.11 -39.81
N ALA A 605 -8.39 2.99 -40.17
CA ALA A 605 -8.12 4.22 -40.90
C ALA A 605 -7.26 5.20 -40.08
N CYS A 606 -7.43 5.23 -38.75
CA CYS A 606 -6.66 6.05 -37.84
C CYS A 606 -5.31 5.42 -37.43
N GLY A 607 -5.10 4.12 -37.74
CA GLY A 607 -3.87 3.40 -37.39
C GLY A 607 -3.74 3.11 -35.90
N VAL A 608 -4.85 2.96 -35.18
CA VAL A 608 -4.89 2.67 -33.71
C VAL A 608 -5.83 1.49 -33.42
N GLY A 609 -5.70 0.89 -32.26
CA GLY A 609 -6.64 -0.12 -31.79
C GLY A 609 -7.97 0.49 -31.31
N LEU A 610 -8.99 -0.36 -31.17
CA LEU A 610 -10.31 0.05 -30.66
C LEU A 610 -10.24 0.72 -29.28
N PRO A 611 -9.49 0.18 -28.28
CA PRO A 611 -9.37 0.83 -26.98
C PRO A 611 -8.83 2.26 -27.06
N THR A 612 -7.78 2.48 -27.82
CA THR A 612 -7.21 3.83 -28.06
C THR A 612 -8.18 4.73 -28.81
N LEU A 613 -8.91 4.21 -29.80
CA LEU A 613 -9.92 4.99 -30.55
C LEU A 613 -11.01 5.52 -29.61
N PHE A 614 -11.56 4.67 -28.74
CA PHE A 614 -12.58 5.07 -27.75
C PHE A 614 -12.06 6.06 -26.72
N ASP A 615 -10.83 5.89 -26.24
CA ASP A 615 -10.19 6.85 -25.35
C ASP A 615 -10.04 8.23 -26.02
N VAL A 616 -9.58 8.27 -27.26
CA VAL A 616 -9.48 9.51 -28.04
C VAL A 616 -10.86 10.16 -28.20
N CYS A 617 -11.92 9.40 -28.51
CA CYS A 617 -13.28 9.91 -28.57
C CYS A 617 -13.74 10.53 -27.25
N ALA A 618 -13.49 9.85 -26.13
CA ALA A 618 -13.88 10.33 -24.80
C ALA A 618 -13.19 11.65 -24.45
N GLU A 619 -11.90 11.76 -24.74
CA GLU A 619 -11.09 12.95 -24.48
C GLU A 619 -11.47 14.13 -25.40
N LEU A 620 -11.76 13.89 -26.66
CA LEU A 620 -12.21 14.92 -27.62
C LEU A 620 -13.57 15.52 -27.22
N LYS A 621 -14.47 14.71 -26.68
CA LYS A 621 -15.79 15.17 -26.23
C LYS A 621 -15.73 16.14 -25.06
N ARG A 622 -14.70 16.06 -24.24
CA ARG A 622 -14.53 16.85 -23.01
C ARG A 622 -13.07 17.24 -22.80
N PRO A 623 -12.52 18.16 -23.62
CA PRO A 623 -11.15 18.61 -23.44
C PRO A 623 -10.97 19.27 -22.04
N GLY A 624 -9.87 18.97 -21.38
CA GLY A 624 -9.60 19.48 -20.03
C GLY A 624 -10.45 18.85 -18.92
N ARG A 625 -11.10 17.72 -19.18
CA ARG A 625 -11.90 16.99 -18.17
C ARG A 625 -11.09 16.68 -16.93
N ASP A 626 -11.65 17.01 -15.78
CA ASP A 626 -11.19 16.53 -14.47
C ASP A 626 -12.14 15.39 -14.04
N PRO A 627 -11.67 14.14 -13.87
CA PRO A 627 -12.54 13.03 -13.47
C PRO A 627 -13.20 13.24 -12.11
N ARG A 628 -12.69 14.14 -11.29
CA ARG A 628 -13.27 14.49 -9.99
C ARG A 628 -14.58 15.30 -10.12
N ASP A 629 -14.82 15.97 -11.25
CA ASP A 629 -16.05 16.73 -11.49
C ASP A 629 -17.31 15.84 -11.58
N GLU A 630 -17.11 14.53 -11.82
CA GLU A 630 -18.21 13.55 -11.86
C GLU A 630 -18.53 12.95 -10.49
N LEU A 631 -17.71 13.23 -9.49
CA LEU A 631 -17.91 12.78 -8.11
C LEU A 631 -18.84 13.74 -7.37
N PRO A 632 -19.53 13.28 -6.31
CA PRO A 632 -20.36 14.17 -5.48
C PRO A 632 -19.56 15.33 -4.91
N ALA A 633 -20.05 16.55 -5.11
CA ALA A 633 -19.42 17.75 -4.58
C ALA A 633 -19.26 17.67 -3.04
N PRO A 634 -18.24 18.32 -2.45
CA PRO A 634 -18.11 18.39 -1.01
C PRO A 634 -19.37 18.98 -0.35
N VAL A 635 -19.72 18.43 0.82
CA VAL A 635 -20.90 18.92 1.55
C VAL A 635 -20.57 20.28 2.15
N LEU A 636 -21.09 21.34 1.52
CA LEU A 636 -21.02 22.71 2.01
C LEU A 636 -22.23 22.99 2.91
N ARG A 637 -22.00 23.46 4.13
CA ARG A 637 -23.00 23.61 5.19
C ARG A 637 -23.17 25.07 5.58
N THR A 638 -24.33 25.38 6.16
CA THR A 638 -24.64 26.68 6.79
C THR A 638 -25.11 26.55 8.23
N ASP A 639 -25.38 25.30 8.68
CA ASP A 639 -25.91 24.93 9.99
C ASP A 639 -25.24 23.65 10.54
N VAL A 640 -25.36 23.41 11.83
CA VAL A 640 -24.85 22.20 12.51
C VAL A 640 -26.01 21.23 12.74
N MET A 641 -25.78 19.94 12.43
CA MET A 641 -26.66 18.86 12.82
C MET A 641 -26.06 18.13 14.04
N GLU A 642 -26.85 17.89 15.08
CA GLU A 642 -26.45 17.13 16.24
C GLU A 642 -27.02 15.71 16.20
N ILE A 643 -26.39 14.75 16.92
CA ILE A 643 -26.88 13.36 17.00
C ILE A 643 -28.34 13.30 17.48
N LYS A 644 -28.75 14.20 18.38
CA LYS A 644 -30.13 14.30 18.89
C LYS A 644 -31.17 14.67 17.82
N ASP A 645 -30.72 15.28 16.71
CA ASP A 645 -31.58 15.67 15.60
C ASP A 645 -31.87 14.51 14.66
N LEU A 646 -31.11 13.41 14.79
CA LEU A 646 -31.30 12.21 13.99
C LEU A 646 -32.55 11.42 14.43
N LYS A 647 -33.34 11.00 13.45
CA LYS A 647 -34.52 10.16 13.66
C LYS A 647 -34.44 8.92 12.78
N PRO A 648 -34.94 7.78 13.28
CA PRO A 648 -35.06 6.58 12.44
C PRO A 648 -35.85 6.87 11.15
N GLY A 649 -35.36 6.38 10.02
CA GLY A 649 -35.94 6.62 8.69
C GLY A 649 -35.52 7.91 8.02
N MET A 650 -34.60 8.70 8.60
CA MET A 650 -34.07 9.91 8.02
C MET A 650 -33.09 9.56 6.87
N GLU A 651 -33.31 10.10 5.67
CA GLU A 651 -32.38 10.00 4.56
C GLU A 651 -31.35 11.14 4.64
N LEU A 652 -30.08 10.77 4.71
CA LEU A 652 -28.97 11.71 4.85
C LEU A 652 -27.91 11.43 3.77
N LYS A 653 -27.29 12.49 3.29
CA LYS A 653 -26.07 12.37 2.48
C LYS A 653 -24.87 12.31 3.42
N GLY A 654 -24.05 11.28 3.26
CA GLY A 654 -22.83 11.12 4.03
C GLY A 654 -21.62 10.89 3.14
N THR A 655 -20.43 11.14 3.70
CA THR A 655 -19.16 10.86 3.05
C THR A 655 -18.49 9.69 3.75
N VAL A 656 -18.14 8.63 3.00
CA VAL A 656 -17.39 7.50 3.54
C VAL A 656 -15.99 7.99 3.95
N ARG A 657 -15.69 7.86 5.24
CA ARG A 657 -14.40 8.30 5.83
C ARG A 657 -13.38 7.18 5.85
N ASN A 658 -13.83 5.99 6.20
CA ASN A 658 -12.95 4.84 6.37
C ASN A 658 -13.72 3.55 6.07
N VAL A 659 -13.08 2.61 5.40
CA VAL A 659 -13.60 1.27 5.14
C VAL A 659 -12.71 0.28 5.90
N ILE A 660 -13.37 -0.64 6.63
CA ILE A 660 -12.72 -1.66 7.45
C ILE A 660 -13.39 -3.01 7.22
N ASP A 661 -12.79 -4.08 7.72
CA ASP A 661 -13.26 -5.46 7.48
C ASP A 661 -14.72 -5.72 7.86
N PHE A 662 -15.26 -4.98 8.82
CA PHE A 662 -16.62 -5.17 9.33
C PHE A 662 -17.61 -4.06 8.94
N GLY A 663 -17.22 -3.09 8.09
CA GLY A 663 -18.13 -2.05 7.62
C GLY A 663 -17.47 -0.78 7.16
N ALA A 664 -18.26 0.28 7.00
CA ALA A 664 -17.80 1.59 6.59
C ALA A 664 -18.18 2.66 7.62
N PHE A 665 -17.23 3.52 7.97
CA PHE A 665 -17.50 4.73 8.73
C PHE A 665 -17.89 5.86 7.78
N VAL A 666 -19.03 6.48 8.06
CA VAL A 666 -19.64 7.49 7.21
C VAL A 666 -19.88 8.77 8.02
N ASP A 667 -19.27 9.86 7.59
CA ASP A 667 -19.59 11.19 8.09
C ASP A 667 -20.93 11.66 7.51
N ILE A 668 -21.94 11.69 8.33
CA ILE A 668 -23.30 12.15 7.98
C ILE A 668 -23.57 13.60 8.42
N GLY A 669 -22.53 14.30 8.88
CA GLY A 669 -22.65 15.69 9.30
C GLY A 669 -22.94 15.91 10.77
N VAL A 670 -22.99 14.86 11.57
CA VAL A 670 -22.92 14.89 13.02
C VAL A 670 -21.49 14.62 13.47
N HIS A 671 -21.11 15.04 14.67
CA HIS A 671 -19.72 14.98 15.16
C HIS A 671 -19.12 13.57 15.35
N GLN A 672 -19.90 12.53 15.12
CA GLN A 672 -19.48 11.15 15.21
C GLN A 672 -19.83 10.44 13.90
N ASP A 673 -18.84 9.79 13.31
CA ASP A 673 -19.08 8.99 12.12
C ASP A 673 -20.05 7.85 12.44
N GLY A 674 -21.04 7.64 11.59
CA GLY A 674 -21.94 6.50 11.66
C GLY A 674 -21.23 5.25 11.12
N LEU A 675 -21.40 4.12 11.80
CA LEU A 675 -20.95 2.83 11.28
C LEU A 675 -22.07 2.19 10.47
N VAL A 676 -21.84 1.97 9.19
CA VAL A 676 -22.65 1.06 8.36
C VAL A 676 -21.98 -0.31 8.43
N HIS A 677 -22.55 -1.21 9.23
CA HIS A 677 -22.01 -2.56 9.37
C HIS A 677 -22.14 -3.34 8.06
N ILE A 678 -21.25 -4.29 7.80
CA ILE A 678 -21.22 -5.07 6.56
C ILE A 678 -22.54 -5.79 6.28
N SER A 679 -23.25 -6.23 7.32
CA SER A 679 -24.59 -6.86 7.21
C SER A 679 -25.67 -5.93 6.66
N GLU A 680 -25.47 -4.60 6.70
CA GLU A 680 -26.41 -3.59 6.23
C GLU A 680 -26.04 -3.02 4.85
N ILE A 681 -24.90 -3.45 4.29
CA ILE A 681 -24.40 -2.98 2.98
C ILE A 681 -24.93 -3.87 1.86
N SER A 682 -24.98 -5.18 2.08
CA SER A 682 -25.40 -6.16 1.06
C SER A 682 -25.92 -7.44 1.71
N ASP A 683 -26.90 -8.08 1.05
CA ASP A 683 -27.38 -9.43 1.39
C ASP A 683 -26.40 -10.55 0.98
N ARG A 684 -25.28 -10.19 0.33
CA ARG A 684 -24.23 -11.12 -0.11
C ARG A 684 -22.90 -10.68 0.49
N PHE A 685 -22.25 -11.64 1.18
CA PHE A 685 -20.89 -11.50 1.67
C PHE A 685 -19.87 -11.69 0.56
#